data_92b12272f8b033d5d66ce74352797cfe
#
_entry.id   92b12272f8b033d5d66ce74352797cfe
#
_cell.length_a   1.000
_cell.length_b   1.000
_cell.length_c   1.000
_cell.angle_alpha   90.00
_cell.angle_beta   90.00
_cell.angle_gamma   90.00
#
_symmetry.space_group_name_H-M   'P 1'
#
loop_
_entity.id
_entity.type
_entity.pdbx_description
1 polymer ?
#
loop_
_entity_poly.entity_id
_entity_poly.type
_entity_poly.pdbx_seq_one_letter_code
_entity_poly.pdbx_strand_id
1 'polypeptide(L)'
;LPRQFPLEKTRNIGIMAHIDAGKTTTTERILFYTGKAHKMGEVHEGTATMDWMEQEQERGITITSAATTCEWRGHRINIIDTPGHVDFTVEVERSLRVLDGAIAVFCAKGGVEPQSETVWRQADKYRVPRIAYVNKMDIMGANFFNVIEMMKERLGANPVAIQVPIGKEDTFRGIVDLLTMKAIIYVDDLGKVAQETEIPDEVKDIAEEYRIKLLEAVAETDEEIMMKYLEGEEITVEELKAAIRKATINMQMTPVLCGSSYRNKGVQPLLDAVVDYLPSPVDIAAVKGFSPDTGEEIERKTSEDEPFCALAFKIMSDPYVGKLTFLRVYSGVLHAGSYVYNSTKNKKERVGRLLHMHANHREDVDAVYAGDICAAIGLSNTTTGDTLCDENHPIVLESMEFPEPVIQVAIEPKTKADQEKMGIALQRLAEEDPTFKVSTNHETGQTLIAGMGELHLEIIVDRMRREFKVEVNVGKPQVAYKETIKKSVKVEGKYIRQSGGRGQYGHVWLELEPLERGAGYEFVNKIVGGVIPKEFIPSVDAGVQEAMQSGVLAGYPVVDVRVTLFDGSYHEVDSSDMAFRIAAAQAFREGMKKAEPVLLEPIMKVEVVVPEEYMGDVMGDINARRGRIEGMELRGNAQVIRAYVPLAEMFGYATDLRSKTQGRGTYTMQFDHYEEVPKNIADKILEMKNK
;
A
#
# COMPACT_ATOMS: atom_id res chain seq x y z
N LEU A 1 -15.39 -13.24 -28.86
CA LEU A 1 -16.66 -12.64 -28.42
C LEU A 1 -16.44 -11.14 -28.11
N PRO A 2 -17.40 -10.26 -28.45
CA PRO A 2 -17.28 -8.86 -28.17
C PRO A 2 -17.26 -8.60 -26.67
N ARG A 3 -16.70 -7.46 -26.28
CA ARG A 3 -16.68 -6.99 -24.89
C ARG A 3 -18.09 -6.95 -24.29
N GLN A 4 -18.27 -7.53 -23.12
CA GLN A 4 -19.58 -7.59 -22.44
C GLN A 4 -20.04 -6.23 -21.92
N PHE A 5 -19.11 -5.41 -21.41
CA PHE A 5 -19.38 -4.06 -20.91
C PHE A 5 -18.49 -3.04 -21.63
N PRO A 6 -19.06 -1.91 -22.11
CA PRO A 6 -18.25 -0.83 -22.65
C PRO A 6 -17.30 -0.26 -21.60
N LEU A 7 -16.19 0.33 -22.05
CA LEU A 7 -15.21 0.96 -21.14
C LEU A 7 -15.84 2.03 -20.27
N GLU A 8 -16.75 2.84 -20.82
CA GLU A 8 -17.44 3.91 -20.09
C GLU A 8 -18.31 3.37 -18.95
N LYS A 9 -18.71 2.10 -19.02
CA LYS A 9 -19.54 1.42 -18.02
C LYS A 9 -18.75 0.47 -17.13
N THR A 10 -17.43 0.61 -17.07
CA THR A 10 -16.56 -0.14 -16.17
C THR A 10 -16.06 0.78 -15.07
N ARG A 11 -16.02 0.25 -13.84
CA ARG A 11 -15.48 0.95 -12.66
C ARG A 11 -14.51 0.02 -11.94
N ASN A 12 -13.26 0.45 -11.82
CA ASN A 12 -12.24 -0.28 -11.06
C ASN A 12 -12.00 0.50 -9.78
N ILE A 13 -12.56 0.04 -8.69
CA ILE A 13 -12.58 0.78 -7.43
C ILE A 13 -11.98 0.00 -6.29
N GLY A 14 -11.43 0.72 -5.32
CA GLY A 14 -11.01 0.19 -4.04
C GLY A 14 -11.89 0.72 -2.93
N ILE A 15 -11.87 0.02 -1.81
CA ILE A 15 -12.50 0.46 -0.58
C ILE A 15 -11.40 0.63 0.45
N MET A 16 -11.23 1.86 0.94
CA MET A 16 -10.17 2.25 1.88
C MET A 16 -10.81 2.60 3.22
N ALA A 17 -10.23 2.12 4.30
CA ALA A 17 -10.71 2.48 5.63
C ALA A 17 -9.66 2.14 6.69
N HIS A 18 -9.77 2.77 7.86
CA HIS A 18 -9.06 2.28 9.03
C HIS A 18 -9.79 1.07 9.63
N ILE A 19 -9.15 0.38 10.56
CA ILE A 19 -9.75 -0.72 11.32
C ILE A 19 -11.03 -0.20 12.00
N ASP A 20 -12.06 -1.01 12.00
CA ASP A 20 -13.36 -0.77 12.66
C ASP A 20 -14.22 0.32 12.01
N ALA A 21 -13.86 0.82 10.83
CA ALA A 21 -14.75 1.74 10.10
C ALA A 21 -15.90 1.02 9.40
N GLY A 22 -15.87 -0.31 9.34
CA GLY A 22 -16.92 -1.10 8.69
C GLY A 22 -16.66 -1.35 7.20
N LYS A 23 -15.41 -1.40 6.79
CA LYS A 23 -15.01 -1.65 5.40
C LYS A 23 -15.56 -2.97 4.86
N THR A 24 -15.30 -4.07 5.57
CA THR A 24 -15.72 -5.40 5.13
C THR A 24 -17.24 -5.52 5.10
N THR A 25 -17.92 -4.99 6.11
CA THR A 25 -19.39 -4.96 6.14
C THR A 25 -19.95 -4.18 4.96
N THR A 26 -19.37 -3.02 4.64
CA THR A 26 -19.79 -2.22 3.49
C THR A 26 -19.62 -3.00 2.18
N THR A 27 -18.50 -3.67 2.00
CA THR A 27 -18.24 -4.52 0.83
C THR A 27 -19.28 -5.64 0.72
N GLU A 28 -19.57 -6.32 1.83
CA GLU A 28 -20.57 -7.39 1.87
C GLU A 28 -21.96 -6.87 1.49
N ARG A 29 -22.36 -5.70 1.95
CA ARG A 29 -23.67 -5.11 1.60
C ARG A 29 -23.72 -4.71 0.12
N ILE A 30 -22.62 -4.19 -0.43
CA ILE A 30 -22.51 -3.92 -1.87
C ILE A 30 -22.73 -5.20 -2.67
N LEU A 31 -22.05 -6.28 -2.31
CA LEU A 31 -22.19 -7.56 -2.99
C LEU A 31 -23.59 -8.15 -2.84
N PHE A 32 -24.21 -7.97 -1.71
CA PHE A 32 -25.60 -8.41 -1.47
C PHE A 32 -26.59 -7.69 -2.39
N TYR A 33 -26.53 -6.34 -2.45
CA TYR A 33 -27.45 -5.56 -3.26
C TYR A 33 -27.21 -5.69 -4.76
N THR A 34 -26.02 -6.05 -5.17
CA THR A 34 -25.72 -6.32 -6.57
C THR A 34 -26.07 -7.76 -6.99
N GLY A 35 -26.60 -8.58 -6.08
CA GLY A 35 -27.06 -9.93 -6.34
C GLY A 35 -25.95 -10.98 -6.45
N LYS A 36 -24.72 -10.67 -6.04
CA LYS A 36 -23.58 -11.59 -6.11
C LYS A 36 -23.37 -12.39 -4.82
N ALA A 37 -23.97 -11.95 -3.71
CA ALA A 37 -23.95 -12.70 -2.44
C ALA A 37 -25.35 -13.23 -2.13
N HIS A 38 -25.45 -14.52 -1.76
CA HIS A 38 -26.72 -15.15 -1.40
C HIS A 38 -27.16 -14.82 0.03
N LYS A 39 -26.19 -14.59 0.89
CA LYS A 39 -26.41 -14.28 2.30
C LYS A 39 -25.41 -13.22 2.73
N MET A 40 -25.86 -12.24 3.48
CA MET A 40 -24.96 -11.23 4.04
C MET A 40 -24.04 -11.86 5.10
N GLY A 41 -22.75 -11.56 5.00
CA GLY A 41 -21.77 -11.92 6.01
C GLY A 41 -21.63 -10.85 7.05
N GLU A 42 -21.23 -11.24 8.26
CA GLU A 42 -20.91 -10.33 9.35
C GLU A 42 -19.46 -10.49 9.76
N VAL A 43 -18.73 -9.39 9.86
CA VAL A 43 -17.29 -9.39 10.22
C VAL A 43 -17.08 -10.05 11.59
N HIS A 44 -17.92 -9.71 12.57
CA HIS A 44 -17.81 -10.25 13.93
C HIS A 44 -18.14 -11.73 14.01
N GLU A 45 -18.91 -12.24 13.06
CA GLU A 45 -19.27 -13.66 12.97
C GLU A 45 -18.29 -14.45 12.10
N GLY A 46 -17.34 -13.77 11.45
CA GLY A 46 -16.38 -14.41 10.56
C GLY A 46 -16.99 -14.96 9.28
N THR A 47 -18.15 -14.45 8.85
CA THR A 47 -18.88 -14.94 7.68
C THR A 47 -18.82 -14.02 6.47
N ALA A 48 -17.99 -12.97 6.52
CA ALA A 48 -17.85 -12.01 5.44
C ALA A 48 -17.24 -12.66 4.18
N THR A 49 -17.82 -12.39 3.02
CA THR A 49 -17.43 -13.03 1.75
C THR A 49 -16.01 -12.68 1.32
N MET A 50 -15.55 -11.47 1.58
CA MET A 50 -14.21 -11.01 1.22
C MET A 50 -13.14 -11.51 2.20
N ASP A 51 -13.51 -11.98 3.39
CA ASP A 51 -12.61 -12.52 4.40
C ASP A 51 -12.38 -14.01 4.15
N TRP A 52 -11.76 -14.34 3.02
CA TRP A 52 -11.51 -15.74 2.61
C TRP A 52 -10.36 -16.40 3.37
N MET A 53 -9.50 -15.63 4.03
CA MET A 53 -8.46 -16.13 4.91
C MET A 53 -9.01 -16.40 6.30
N GLU A 54 -8.66 -17.54 6.88
CA GLU A 54 -9.08 -17.94 8.22
C GLU A 54 -8.70 -16.91 9.29
N GLN A 55 -7.49 -16.32 9.19
CA GLN A 55 -7.05 -15.29 10.13
C GLN A 55 -7.85 -13.98 10.01
N GLU A 56 -8.28 -13.61 8.82
CA GLU A 56 -9.14 -12.45 8.62
C GLU A 56 -10.49 -12.66 9.29
N GLN A 57 -11.08 -13.84 9.10
CA GLN A 57 -12.36 -14.19 9.72
C GLN A 57 -12.28 -14.21 11.25
N GLU A 58 -11.24 -14.81 11.81
CA GLU A 58 -11.03 -14.89 13.25
C GLU A 58 -10.80 -13.53 13.90
N ARG A 59 -10.09 -12.65 13.23
CA ARG A 59 -9.73 -11.32 13.76
C ARG A 59 -10.72 -10.21 13.40
N GLY A 60 -11.62 -10.48 12.45
CA GLY A 60 -12.57 -9.49 11.92
C GLY A 60 -11.88 -8.37 11.14
N ILE A 61 -10.70 -8.62 10.57
CA ILE A 61 -9.94 -7.67 9.75
C ILE A 61 -9.59 -8.29 8.39
N THR A 62 -9.47 -7.46 7.37
CA THR A 62 -9.00 -7.87 6.05
C THR A 62 -7.48 -7.83 6.02
N ILE A 63 -6.82 -9.00 5.86
CA ILE A 63 -5.36 -9.14 5.86
C ILE A 63 -4.77 -8.88 4.49
N THR A 64 -5.41 -9.41 3.43
CA THR A 64 -4.96 -9.25 2.04
C THR A 64 -6.06 -8.66 1.18
N SER A 65 -5.68 -8.05 0.06
CA SER A 65 -6.64 -7.57 -0.92
C SER A 65 -7.22 -8.72 -1.72
N ALA A 66 -8.52 -8.67 -2.01
CA ALA A 66 -9.19 -9.57 -2.94
C ALA A 66 -9.93 -8.74 -3.98
N ALA A 67 -9.94 -9.20 -5.22
CA ALA A 67 -10.66 -8.53 -6.30
C ALA A 67 -11.97 -9.26 -6.56
N THR A 68 -13.10 -8.53 -6.55
CA THR A 68 -14.44 -9.10 -6.77
C THR A 68 -15.18 -8.28 -7.81
N THR A 69 -15.85 -8.97 -8.71
CA THR A 69 -16.66 -8.37 -9.78
C THR A 69 -18.14 -8.37 -9.42
N CYS A 70 -18.82 -7.25 -9.63
CA CYS A 70 -20.27 -7.15 -9.50
C CYS A 70 -20.86 -6.18 -10.54
N GLU A 71 -22.18 -6.04 -10.56
CA GLU A 71 -22.89 -5.21 -11.53
C GLU A 71 -23.91 -4.31 -10.83
N TRP A 72 -24.02 -3.06 -11.27
CA TRP A 72 -25.01 -2.11 -10.81
C TRP A 72 -25.39 -1.13 -11.90
N ARG A 73 -26.68 -0.96 -12.17
CA ARG A 73 -27.19 -0.05 -13.20
C ARG A 73 -26.53 -0.24 -14.59
N GLY A 74 -26.31 -1.50 -14.99
CA GLY A 74 -25.67 -1.82 -16.26
C GLY A 74 -24.16 -1.55 -16.32
N HIS A 75 -23.53 -1.30 -15.19
CA HIS A 75 -22.09 -1.07 -15.07
C HIS A 75 -21.44 -2.28 -14.42
N ARG A 76 -20.23 -2.61 -14.88
CA ARG A 76 -19.36 -3.59 -14.21
C ARG A 76 -18.52 -2.86 -13.18
N ILE A 77 -18.55 -3.35 -11.95
CA ILE A 77 -17.75 -2.81 -10.87
C ILE A 77 -16.79 -3.89 -10.40
N ASN A 78 -15.48 -3.63 -10.54
CA ASN A 78 -14.43 -4.46 -9.96
C ASN A 78 -14.01 -3.81 -8.65
N ILE A 79 -14.14 -4.56 -7.56
CA ILE A 79 -13.84 -4.06 -6.20
C ILE A 79 -12.58 -4.75 -5.71
N ILE A 80 -11.60 -3.94 -5.29
CA ILE A 80 -10.42 -4.41 -4.59
C ILE A 80 -10.56 -3.97 -3.14
N ASP A 81 -10.74 -4.93 -2.24
CA ASP A 81 -10.81 -4.67 -0.81
C ASP A 81 -9.39 -4.67 -0.24
N THR A 82 -9.04 -3.63 0.50
CA THR A 82 -7.69 -3.44 1.05
C THR A 82 -7.69 -3.64 2.55
N PRO A 83 -6.58 -4.16 3.15
CA PRO A 83 -6.52 -4.34 4.59
C PRO A 83 -6.51 -3.00 5.32
N GLY A 84 -7.15 -2.97 6.50
CA GLY A 84 -7.24 -1.77 7.32
C GLY A 84 -6.15 -1.65 8.38
N HIS A 85 -5.30 -2.66 8.56
CA HIS A 85 -4.25 -2.66 9.57
C HIS A 85 -2.99 -1.93 9.11
N VAL A 86 -2.31 -1.19 10.01
CA VAL A 86 -1.12 -0.39 9.66
C VAL A 86 0.06 -1.23 9.15
N ASP A 87 0.22 -2.47 9.64
CA ASP A 87 1.27 -3.37 9.16
C ASP A 87 1.09 -3.77 7.69
N PHE A 88 -0.10 -3.53 7.12
CA PHE A 88 -0.45 -3.89 5.75
C PHE A 88 -0.62 -2.67 4.84
N THR A 89 -0.05 -1.52 5.17
CA THR A 89 -0.12 -0.31 4.33
C THR A 89 0.40 -0.54 2.92
N VAL A 90 1.35 -1.44 2.76
CA VAL A 90 1.86 -1.84 1.44
C VAL A 90 0.80 -2.52 0.58
N GLU A 91 -0.10 -3.31 1.18
CA GLU A 91 -1.22 -3.93 0.44
C GLU A 91 -2.17 -2.84 -0.10
N VAL A 92 -2.40 -1.80 0.69
CA VAL A 92 -3.17 -0.63 0.27
C VAL A 92 -2.47 0.06 -0.91
N GLU A 93 -1.16 0.27 -0.81
CA GLU A 93 -0.38 0.92 -1.88
C GLU A 93 -0.40 0.11 -3.18
N ARG A 94 -0.25 -1.21 -3.09
CA ARG A 94 -0.35 -2.12 -4.23
C ARG A 94 -1.70 -1.99 -4.94
N SER A 95 -2.78 -1.95 -4.17
CA SER A 95 -4.13 -1.81 -4.70
C SER A 95 -4.35 -0.45 -5.35
N LEU A 96 -3.94 0.63 -4.68
CA LEU A 96 -4.11 2.01 -5.17
C LEU A 96 -3.43 2.26 -6.52
N ARG A 97 -2.33 1.56 -6.79
CA ARG A 97 -1.59 1.71 -8.07
C ARG A 97 -2.45 1.37 -9.29
N VAL A 98 -3.41 0.45 -9.14
CA VAL A 98 -4.20 -0.10 -10.24
C VAL A 98 -5.67 0.34 -10.22
N LEU A 99 -6.06 1.16 -9.25
CA LEU A 99 -7.44 1.65 -9.14
C LEU A 99 -7.66 2.92 -9.96
N ASP A 100 -8.87 3.05 -10.47
CA ASP A 100 -9.33 4.27 -11.14
C ASP A 100 -10.03 5.21 -10.18
N GLY A 101 -10.66 4.66 -9.15
CA GLY A 101 -11.33 5.42 -8.11
C GLY A 101 -11.44 4.64 -6.81
N ALA A 102 -11.87 5.28 -5.74
CA ALA A 102 -11.99 4.62 -4.44
C ALA A 102 -13.13 5.19 -3.60
N ILE A 103 -13.63 4.33 -2.71
CA ILE A 103 -14.52 4.73 -1.62
C ILE A 103 -13.68 4.81 -0.36
N ALA A 104 -13.63 5.98 0.28
CA ALA A 104 -13.00 6.16 1.58
C ALA A 104 -14.08 6.05 2.67
N VAL A 105 -14.01 5.02 3.49
CA VAL A 105 -14.99 4.75 4.55
C VAL A 105 -14.46 5.33 5.86
N PHE A 106 -15.25 6.20 6.48
CA PHE A 106 -14.96 6.79 7.78
C PHE A 106 -16.00 6.38 8.80
N CYS A 107 -15.58 6.19 10.05
CA CYS A 107 -16.50 5.95 11.14
C CYS A 107 -17.13 7.28 11.58
N ALA A 108 -18.44 7.34 11.70
CA ALA A 108 -19.15 8.55 12.12
C ALA A 108 -18.75 9.05 13.52
N LYS A 109 -18.25 8.16 14.38
CA LYS A 109 -17.78 8.50 15.74
C LYS A 109 -16.30 8.89 15.73
N GLY A 110 -15.45 8.02 15.18
CA GLY A 110 -13.99 8.20 15.17
C GLY A 110 -13.49 9.21 14.14
N GLY A 111 -14.18 9.34 13.03
CA GLY A 111 -13.81 10.25 11.96
C GLY A 111 -12.49 9.90 11.28
N VAL A 112 -11.62 10.89 11.14
CA VAL A 112 -10.31 10.71 10.55
C VAL A 112 -9.33 10.21 11.61
N GLU A 113 -8.79 9.02 11.39
CA GLU A 113 -7.80 8.38 12.24
C GLU A 113 -6.44 8.31 11.52
N PRO A 114 -5.33 7.95 12.21
CA PRO A 114 -4.00 7.93 11.59
C PRO A 114 -3.91 7.05 10.34
N GLN A 115 -4.56 5.89 10.36
CA GLN A 115 -4.62 5.01 9.19
C GLN A 115 -5.36 5.68 8.03
N SER A 116 -6.42 6.43 8.32
CA SER A 116 -7.15 7.21 7.33
C SER A 116 -6.24 8.24 6.66
N GLU A 117 -5.43 8.95 7.46
CA GLU A 117 -4.47 9.93 6.95
C GLU A 117 -3.44 9.29 6.03
N THR A 118 -2.87 8.17 6.45
CA THR A 118 -1.85 7.45 5.67
C THR A 118 -2.40 6.97 4.33
N VAL A 119 -3.55 6.30 4.37
CA VAL A 119 -4.19 5.76 3.16
C VAL A 119 -4.62 6.90 2.23
N TRP A 120 -5.13 8.00 2.80
CA TRP A 120 -5.52 9.17 2.02
C TRP A 120 -4.34 9.80 1.27
N ARG A 121 -3.19 9.94 1.94
CA ARG A 121 -1.97 10.46 1.32
C ARG A 121 -1.45 9.53 0.23
N GLN A 122 -1.54 8.23 0.42
CA GLN A 122 -1.19 7.26 -0.61
C GLN A 122 -2.11 7.40 -1.83
N ALA A 123 -3.39 7.58 -1.61
CA ALA A 123 -4.34 7.82 -2.69
C ALA A 123 -4.05 9.13 -3.45
N ASP A 124 -3.62 10.18 -2.74
CA ASP A 124 -3.17 11.43 -3.36
C ASP A 124 -1.92 11.20 -4.22
N LYS A 125 -0.96 10.41 -3.74
CA LYS A 125 0.27 10.07 -4.47
C LYS A 125 -0.05 9.44 -5.84
N TYR A 126 -1.00 8.53 -5.88
CA TYR A 126 -1.42 7.86 -7.12
C TYR A 126 -2.57 8.58 -7.84
N ARG A 127 -2.98 9.74 -7.35
CA ARG A 127 -4.05 10.59 -7.94
C ARG A 127 -5.34 9.82 -8.17
N VAL A 128 -5.79 9.08 -7.15
CA VAL A 128 -7.01 8.29 -7.22
C VAL A 128 -8.20 9.16 -6.78
N PRO A 129 -9.16 9.45 -7.67
CA PRO A 129 -10.40 10.14 -7.30
C PRO A 129 -11.19 9.35 -6.27
N ARG A 130 -11.80 10.04 -5.33
CA ARG A 130 -12.47 9.42 -4.19
C ARG A 130 -13.84 10.01 -3.91
N ILE A 131 -14.72 9.14 -3.42
CA ILE A 131 -15.93 9.53 -2.71
C ILE A 131 -15.76 9.08 -1.26
N ALA A 132 -16.32 9.81 -0.32
CA ALA A 132 -16.25 9.47 1.10
C ALA A 132 -17.61 8.94 1.58
N TYR A 133 -17.57 7.92 2.41
CA TYR A 133 -18.76 7.31 3.00
C TYR A 133 -18.61 7.30 4.52
N VAL A 134 -19.42 8.12 5.20
CA VAL A 134 -19.43 8.18 6.65
C VAL A 134 -20.39 7.09 7.16
N ASN A 135 -19.77 6.00 7.61
CA ASN A 135 -20.45 4.78 8.03
C ASN A 135 -20.71 4.80 9.53
N LYS A 136 -21.53 3.88 10.00
CA LYS A 136 -21.88 3.70 11.41
C LYS A 136 -22.62 4.90 12.01
N MET A 137 -23.52 5.48 11.23
CA MET A 137 -24.37 6.55 11.73
C MET A 137 -25.32 6.12 12.86
N ASP A 138 -25.48 4.80 13.06
CA ASP A 138 -26.34 4.19 14.07
C ASP A 138 -25.69 4.04 15.45
N ILE A 139 -24.39 4.23 15.57
CA ILE A 139 -23.68 4.05 16.84
C ILE A 139 -23.71 5.31 17.71
N MET A 140 -23.59 5.12 19.03
CA MET A 140 -23.52 6.24 19.97
C MET A 140 -22.28 7.10 19.72
N GLY A 141 -22.48 8.42 19.67
CA GLY A 141 -21.43 9.38 19.37
C GLY A 141 -21.27 9.71 17.89
N ALA A 142 -22.10 9.15 17.02
CA ALA A 142 -22.06 9.42 15.58
C ALA A 142 -22.33 10.91 15.29
N ASN A 143 -21.47 11.53 14.48
CA ASN A 143 -21.58 12.92 14.07
C ASN A 143 -21.01 13.12 12.66
N PHE A 144 -21.92 13.13 11.68
CA PHE A 144 -21.57 13.28 10.26
C PHE A 144 -20.81 14.58 9.97
N PHE A 145 -21.29 15.70 10.53
CA PHE A 145 -20.74 17.03 10.25
C PHE A 145 -19.33 17.21 10.83
N ASN A 146 -19.09 16.60 11.98
CA ASN A 146 -17.75 16.59 12.58
C ASN A 146 -16.74 15.86 11.71
N VAL A 147 -17.13 14.75 11.09
CA VAL A 147 -16.24 13.99 10.17
C VAL A 147 -15.85 14.85 8.98
N ILE A 148 -16.79 15.61 8.42
CA ILE A 148 -16.48 16.54 7.31
C ILE A 148 -15.45 17.58 7.74
N GLU A 149 -15.60 18.17 8.92
CA GLU A 149 -14.64 19.15 9.45
C GLU A 149 -13.25 18.52 9.68
N MET A 150 -13.20 17.30 10.20
CA MET A 150 -11.95 16.55 10.37
C MET A 150 -11.27 16.28 9.03
N MET A 151 -12.03 15.97 7.98
CA MET A 151 -11.47 15.77 6.64
C MET A 151 -10.81 17.05 6.12
N LYS A 152 -11.43 18.21 6.34
CA LYS A 152 -10.84 19.50 5.96
C LYS A 152 -9.55 19.77 6.70
N GLU A 153 -9.56 19.63 8.02
CA GLU A 153 -8.44 19.99 8.90
C GLU A 153 -7.27 19.02 8.80
N ARG A 154 -7.53 17.71 8.77
CA ARG A 154 -6.48 16.68 8.86
C ARG A 154 -6.01 16.16 7.52
N LEU A 155 -6.91 16.08 6.53
CA LEU A 155 -6.58 15.53 5.21
C LEU A 155 -6.27 16.62 4.19
N GLY A 156 -6.60 17.88 4.49
CA GLY A 156 -6.48 18.97 3.52
C GLY A 156 -7.38 18.75 2.31
N ALA A 157 -8.45 17.95 2.47
CA ALA A 157 -9.39 17.62 1.42
C ALA A 157 -10.42 18.72 1.20
N ASN A 158 -11.14 18.66 0.09
CA ASN A 158 -12.33 19.47 -0.15
C ASN A 158 -13.58 18.56 -0.08
N PRO A 159 -14.02 18.18 1.14
CA PRO A 159 -15.20 17.34 1.29
C PRO A 159 -16.46 18.17 1.08
N VAL A 160 -17.36 17.65 0.23
CA VAL A 160 -18.62 18.32 -0.08
C VAL A 160 -19.74 17.31 0.14
N ALA A 161 -20.60 17.57 1.11
CA ALA A 161 -21.73 16.70 1.38
C ALA A 161 -22.72 16.72 0.21
N ILE A 162 -23.05 15.54 -0.31
CA ILE A 162 -24.12 15.37 -1.32
C ILE A 162 -25.37 14.76 -0.67
N GLN A 163 -25.26 14.38 0.60
CA GLN A 163 -26.32 13.88 1.44
C GLN A 163 -26.17 14.45 2.83
N VAL A 164 -27.27 14.50 3.58
CA VAL A 164 -27.25 14.70 5.04
C VAL A 164 -28.06 13.60 5.71
N PRO A 165 -27.67 13.15 6.91
CA PRO A 165 -28.38 12.07 7.58
C PRO A 165 -29.72 12.55 8.16
N ILE A 166 -30.71 11.62 8.24
CA ILE A 166 -31.97 11.82 8.94
C ILE A 166 -31.85 11.07 10.27
N GLY A 167 -31.65 11.82 11.34
CA GLY A 167 -31.36 11.25 12.65
C GLY A 167 -29.92 10.87 12.84
N LYS A 168 -29.57 10.39 14.01
CA LYS A 168 -28.26 9.87 14.38
C LYS A 168 -28.40 8.83 15.47
N GLU A 169 -27.40 7.97 15.63
CA GLU A 169 -27.46 6.90 16.62
C GLU A 169 -28.68 6.00 16.36
N ASP A 170 -29.45 5.63 17.38
CA ASP A 170 -30.60 4.76 17.23
C ASP A 170 -31.77 5.41 16.47
N THR A 171 -31.76 6.74 16.27
CA THR A 171 -32.76 7.44 15.46
C THR A 171 -32.39 7.57 13.98
N PHE A 172 -31.21 7.13 13.58
CA PHE A 172 -30.80 7.15 12.17
C PHE A 172 -31.72 6.25 11.34
N ARG A 173 -32.44 6.83 10.38
CA ARG A 173 -33.43 6.11 9.57
C ARG A 173 -33.33 6.31 8.07
N GLY A 174 -32.49 7.22 7.64
CA GLY A 174 -32.37 7.51 6.21
C GLY A 174 -31.47 8.70 5.92
N ILE A 175 -31.55 9.19 4.69
CA ILE A 175 -30.73 10.29 4.19
C ILE A 175 -31.59 11.30 3.43
N VAL A 176 -31.12 12.54 3.35
CA VAL A 176 -31.63 13.53 2.40
C VAL A 176 -30.66 13.61 1.24
N ASP A 177 -31.17 13.38 0.02
CA ASP A 177 -30.40 13.59 -1.19
C ASP A 177 -30.41 15.08 -1.52
N LEU A 178 -29.27 15.75 -1.41
CA LEU A 178 -29.13 17.18 -1.64
C LEU A 178 -29.23 17.59 -3.10
N LEU A 179 -29.13 16.65 -4.03
CA LEU A 179 -29.30 16.94 -5.47
C LEU A 179 -30.79 17.04 -5.84
N THR A 180 -31.61 16.12 -5.33
CA THR A 180 -33.04 16.08 -5.59
C THR A 180 -33.89 16.81 -4.55
N MET A 181 -33.29 17.07 -3.37
CA MET A 181 -33.97 17.60 -2.19
C MET A 181 -35.17 16.74 -1.77
N LYS A 182 -34.97 15.43 -1.80
CA LYS A 182 -35.90 14.42 -1.32
C LYS A 182 -35.27 13.56 -0.23
N ALA A 183 -36.10 13.07 0.67
CA ALA A 183 -35.66 12.14 1.71
C ALA A 183 -35.78 10.70 1.22
N ILE A 184 -34.85 9.86 1.61
CA ILE A 184 -34.88 8.40 1.38
C ILE A 184 -34.91 7.77 2.77
N ILE A 185 -36.03 7.14 3.13
CA ILE A 185 -36.24 6.52 4.44
C ILE A 185 -36.35 5.00 4.25
N TYR A 186 -35.59 4.25 5.02
CA TYR A 186 -35.57 2.78 4.99
C TYR A 186 -36.63 2.24 5.96
N VAL A 187 -37.49 1.36 5.45
CA VAL A 187 -38.66 0.84 6.20
C VAL A 187 -38.57 -0.64 6.56
N ASP A 188 -37.56 -1.34 6.03
CA ASP A 188 -37.30 -2.76 6.31
C ASP A 188 -35.90 -2.99 6.85
N ASP A 189 -35.69 -4.10 7.58
CA ASP A 189 -34.39 -4.41 8.18
C ASP A 189 -33.31 -4.79 7.14
N LEU A 190 -33.72 -5.27 5.96
CA LEU A 190 -32.78 -5.64 4.89
C LEU A 190 -32.42 -4.47 3.97
N GLY A 191 -33.02 -3.28 4.19
CA GLY A 191 -32.75 -2.11 3.38
C GLY A 191 -33.18 -2.22 1.92
N LYS A 192 -34.04 -3.17 1.59
CA LYS A 192 -34.54 -3.38 0.22
C LYS A 192 -35.67 -2.42 -0.15
N VAL A 193 -36.43 -1.98 0.85
CA VAL A 193 -37.54 -1.08 0.65
C VAL A 193 -37.18 0.29 1.23
N ALA A 194 -37.00 1.25 0.34
CA ALA A 194 -36.74 2.64 0.69
C ALA A 194 -37.87 3.50 0.13
N GLN A 195 -38.35 4.41 0.94
CA GLN A 195 -39.42 5.35 0.54
C GLN A 195 -38.79 6.72 0.25
N GLU A 196 -39.04 7.22 -0.95
CA GLU A 196 -38.75 8.61 -1.29
C GLU A 196 -39.88 9.48 -0.81
N THR A 197 -39.60 10.43 0.09
CA THR A 197 -40.59 11.29 0.72
C THR A 197 -40.12 12.75 0.70
N GLU A 198 -41.00 13.65 1.09
CA GLU A 198 -40.62 15.02 1.40
C GLU A 198 -39.65 15.03 2.60
N ILE A 199 -38.81 16.06 2.68
CA ILE A 199 -37.82 16.20 3.75
C ILE A 199 -38.53 16.38 5.08
N PRO A 200 -38.27 15.58 6.12
CA PRO A 200 -38.82 15.79 7.44
C PRO A 200 -38.47 17.17 8.01
N ASP A 201 -39.42 17.79 8.72
CA ASP A 201 -39.22 19.15 9.25
C ASP A 201 -38.00 19.27 10.15
N GLU A 202 -37.63 18.23 10.88
CA GLU A 202 -36.49 18.20 11.81
C GLU A 202 -35.14 18.38 11.14
N VAL A 203 -35.00 18.04 9.84
CA VAL A 203 -33.76 18.15 9.08
C VAL A 203 -33.85 19.13 7.91
N LYS A 204 -34.97 19.80 7.76
CA LYS A 204 -35.20 20.72 6.63
C LYS A 204 -34.21 21.87 6.57
N ASP A 205 -33.98 22.54 7.71
CA ASP A 205 -33.06 23.69 7.77
C ASP A 205 -31.62 23.28 7.45
N ILE A 206 -31.19 22.16 7.98
CA ILE A 206 -29.84 21.61 7.70
C ILE A 206 -29.69 21.19 6.24
N ALA A 207 -30.75 20.58 5.68
CA ALA A 207 -30.75 20.19 4.28
C ALA A 207 -30.63 21.40 3.35
N GLU A 208 -31.36 22.46 3.63
CA GLU A 208 -31.28 23.71 2.87
C GLU A 208 -29.91 24.38 2.99
N GLU A 209 -29.33 24.42 4.19
CA GLU A 209 -27.98 24.95 4.43
C GLU A 209 -26.93 24.19 3.62
N TYR A 210 -26.95 22.87 3.68
CA TYR A 210 -25.98 22.03 2.97
C TYR A 210 -26.23 21.97 1.46
N ARG A 211 -27.46 22.17 1.02
CA ARG A 211 -27.76 22.36 -0.42
C ARG A 211 -27.07 23.61 -0.95
N ILE A 212 -27.11 24.73 -0.22
CA ILE A 212 -26.44 25.98 -0.60
C ILE A 212 -24.93 25.75 -0.63
N LYS A 213 -24.36 25.09 0.37
CA LYS A 213 -22.92 24.74 0.40
C LYS A 213 -22.51 23.88 -0.80
N LEU A 214 -23.35 22.93 -1.17
CA LEU A 214 -23.12 22.08 -2.35
C LEU A 214 -23.10 22.91 -3.64
N LEU A 215 -24.08 23.75 -3.85
CA LEU A 215 -24.16 24.62 -5.04
C LEU A 215 -22.98 25.56 -5.14
N GLU A 216 -22.56 26.16 -4.05
CA GLU A 216 -21.40 27.05 -3.98
C GLU A 216 -20.10 26.29 -4.30
N ALA A 217 -19.92 25.11 -3.73
CA ALA A 217 -18.74 24.28 -3.96
C ALA A 217 -18.65 23.83 -5.42
N VAL A 218 -19.77 23.42 -6.02
CA VAL A 218 -19.81 23.03 -7.44
C VAL A 218 -19.58 24.23 -8.34
N ALA A 219 -20.16 25.39 -8.01
CA ALA A 219 -19.99 26.62 -8.77
C ALA A 219 -18.51 27.06 -8.84
N GLU A 220 -17.75 26.86 -7.76
CA GLU A 220 -16.31 27.17 -7.74
C GLU A 220 -15.49 26.33 -8.75
N THR A 221 -15.99 25.17 -9.14
CA THR A 221 -15.30 24.25 -10.05
C THR A 221 -15.82 24.29 -11.50
N ASP A 222 -16.91 24.99 -11.76
CA ASP A 222 -17.57 24.99 -13.06
C ASP A 222 -18.17 26.37 -13.38
N GLU A 223 -17.68 27.01 -14.45
CA GLU A 223 -18.08 28.35 -14.84
C GLU A 223 -19.56 28.46 -15.24
N GLU A 224 -20.11 27.45 -15.91
CA GLU A 224 -21.54 27.45 -16.30
C GLU A 224 -22.47 27.39 -15.08
N ILE A 225 -22.09 26.53 -14.11
CA ILE A 225 -22.83 26.43 -12.85
C ILE A 225 -22.70 27.73 -12.04
N MET A 226 -21.52 28.35 -12.02
CA MET A 226 -21.27 29.62 -11.35
C MET A 226 -22.19 30.70 -11.95
N MET A 227 -22.28 30.80 -13.25
CA MET A 227 -23.12 31.78 -13.94
C MET A 227 -24.60 31.58 -13.58
N LYS A 228 -25.10 30.34 -13.66
CA LYS A 228 -26.47 30.01 -13.28
C LYS A 228 -26.78 30.31 -11.83
N TYR A 229 -25.85 29.98 -10.95
CA TYR A 229 -26.00 30.24 -9.50
C TYR A 229 -26.09 31.73 -9.20
N LEU A 230 -25.22 32.54 -9.81
CA LEU A 230 -25.21 34.00 -9.59
C LEU A 230 -26.44 34.71 -10.20
N GLU A 231 -26.97 34.19 -11.30
CA GLU A 231 -28.17 34.72 -11.94
C GLU A 231 -29.48 34.22 -11.35
N GLY A 232 -29.41 33.29 -10.39
CA GLY A 232 -30.57 32.68 -9.76
C GLY A 232 -31.34 31.71 -10.65
N GLU A 233 -30.72 31.24 -11.76
CA GLU A 233 -31.30 30.22 -12.63
C GLU A 233 -31.33 28.85 -11.97
N GLU A 234 -32.32 28.04 -12.36
CA GLU A 234 -32.41 26.67 -11.89
C GLU A 234 -31.27 25.81 -12.44
N ILE A 235 -30.63 25.03 -11.54
CA ILE A 235 -29.59 24.07 -11.91
C ILE A 235 -30.23 22.66 -11.82
N THR A 236 -30.26 21.94 -12.93
CA THR A 236 -30.88 20.60 -12.96
C THR A 236 -30.03 19.56 -12.24
N VAL A 237 -30.63 18.46 -11.85
CA VAL A 237 -29.92 17.33 -11.21
C VAL A 237 -28.83 16.78 -12.13
N GLU A 238 -29.13 16.65 -13.42
CA GLU A 238 -28.18 16.16 -14.44
C GLU A 238 -26.96 17.07 -14.58
N GLU A 239 -27.19 18.38 -14.57
CA GLU A 239 -26.10 19.39 -14.62
C GLU A 239 -25.23 19.31 -13.37
N LEU A 240 -25.83 19.16 -12.18
CA LEU A 240 -25.10 18.99 -10.93
C LEU A 240 -24.28 17.70 -10.93
N LYS A 241 -24.87 16.58 -11.34
CA LYS A 241 -24.15 15.30 -11.42
C LYS A 241 -22.95 15.36 -12.35
N ALA A 242 -23.11 15.96 -13.52
CA ALA A 242 -22.02 16.11 -14.48
C ALA A 242 -20.89 16.98 -13.92
N ALA A 243 -21.23 18.09 -13.26
CA ALA A 243 -20.23 18.98 -12.65
C ALA A 243 -19.52 18.34 -11.45
N ILE A 244 -20.24 17.62 -10.61
CA ILE A 244 -19.65 16.90 -9.46
C ILE A 244 -18.73 15.80 -9.95
N ARG A 245 -19.13 15.03 -10.98
CA ARG A 245 -18.30 14.00 -11.59
C ARG A 245 -16.98 14.58 -12.11
N LYS A 246 -17.06 15.65 -12.87
CA LYS A 246 -15.89 16.33 -13.42
C LYS A 246 -14.93 16.82 -12.31
N ALA A 247 -15.46 17.45 -11.27
CA ALA A 247 -14.67 17.92 -10.15
C ALA A 247 -14.05 16.75 -9.36
N THR A 248 -14.77 15.66 -9.18
CA THR A 248 -14.28 14.46 -8.49
C THR A 248 -13.13 13.81 -9.27
N ILE A 249 -13.31 13.61 -10.57
CA ILE A 249 -12.28 13.01 -11.44
C ILE A 249 -11.03 13.89 -11.49
N ASN A 250 -11.17 15.21 -11.48
CA ASN A 250 -10.06 16.15 -11.50
C ASN A 250 -9.44 16.41 -10.11
N MET A 251 -9.83 15.68 -9.10
CA MET A 251 -9.31 15.79 -7.72
C MET A 251 -9.60 17.16 -7.06
N GLN A 252 -10.63 17.84 -7.51
CA GLN A 252 -11.02 19.17 -6.96
C GLN A 252 -12.03 19.04 -5.82
N MET A 253 -12.69 17.91 -5.70
CA MET A 253 -13.77 17.70 -4.74
C MET A 253 -13.83 16.24 -4.32
N THR A 254 -14.27 16.00 -3.10
CA THR A 254 -14.61 14.67 -2.58
C THR A 254 -16.07 14.68 -2.14
N PRO A 255 -17.00 14.08 -2.92
CA PRO A 255 -18.39 13.94 -2.47
C PRO A 255 -18.47 13.09 -1.22
N VAL A 256 -19.28 13.52 -0.25
CA VAL A 256 -19.44 12.83 1.03
C VAL A 256 -20.87 12.31 1.19
N LEU A 257 -20.98 11.02 1.45
CA LEU A 257 -22.24 10.31 1.70
C LEU A 257 -22.25 9.81 3.14
N CYS A 258 -23.39 9.32 3.58
CA CYS A 258 -23.51 8.74 4.91
C CYS A 258 -24.43 7.52 4.92
N GLY A 259 -24.31 6.71 5.95
CA GLY A 259 -25.13 5.53 6.09
C GLY A 259 -24.73 4.66 7.27
N SER A 260 -25.36 3.50 7.35
CA SER A 260 -24.99 2.42 8.25
C SER A 260 -25.07 1.11 7.49
N SER A 261 -23.92 0.58 7.10
CA SER A 261 -23.85 -0.70 6.37
C SER A 261 -24.39 -1.85 7.22
N TYR A 262 -24.07 -1.85 8.51
CA TYR A 262 -24.56 -2.87 9.44
C TYR A 262 -26.10 -2.87 9.52
N ARG A 263 -26.72 -1.71 9.52
CA ARG A 263 -28.19 -1.57 9.56
C ARG A 263 -28.84 -1.52 8.18
N ASN A 264 -28.07 -1.75 7.12
CA ASN A 264 -28.56 -1.82 5.74
C ASN A 264 -29.17 -0.50 5.26
N LYS A 265 -28.60 0.62 5.64
CA LYS A 265 -29.08 1.96 5.27
C LYS A 265 -28.00 2.76 4.55
N GLY A 266 -28.33 3.25 3.36
CA GLY A 266 -27.46 4.14 2.60
C GLY A 266 -26.52 3.47 1.60
N VAL A 267 -26.58 2.16 1.42
CA VAL A 267 -25.64 1.42 0.53
C VAL A 267 -26.01 1.60 -0.95
N GLN A 268 -27.28 1.53 -1.31
CA GLN A 268 -27.70 1.73 -2.70
C GLN A 268 -27.34 3.13 -3.21
N PRO A 269 -27.58 4.24 -2.47
CA PRO A 269 -27.06 5.55 -2.88
C PRO A 269 -25.55 5.61 -3.03
N LEU A 270 -24.80 4.84 -2.23
CA LEU A 270 -23.35 4.72 -2.36
C LEU A 270 -22.99 4.06 -3.70
N LEU A 271 -23.66 2.99 -4.09
CA LEU A 271 -23.49 2.34 -5.39
C LEU A 271 -23.82 3.29 -6.55
N ASP A 272 -24.90 4.06 -6.42
CA ASP A 272 -25.25 5.08 -7.39
C ASP A 272 -24.14 6.13 -7.52
N ALA A 273 -23.54 6.55 -6.41
CA ALA A 273 -22.44 7.50 -6.41
C ALA A 273 -21.18 6.96 -7.10
N VAL A 274 -20.89 5.67 -6.96
CA VAL A 274 -19.80 5.00 -7.67
C VAL A 274 -20.00 5.13 -9.19
N VAL A 275 -21.19 4.85 -9.66
CA VAL A 275 -21.54 4.94 -11.08
C VAL A 275 -21.53 6.40 -11.56
N ASP A 276 -22.09 7.33 -10.78
CA ASP A 276 -22.28 8.71 -11.17
C ASP A 276 -21.00 9.56 -11.09
N TYR A 277 -20.11 9.30 -10.12
CA TYR A 277 -19.00 10.22 -9.80
C TYR A 277 -17.60 9.63 -9.95
N LEU A 278 -17.42 8.32 -9.84
CA LEU A 278 -16.10 7.73 -9.98
C LEU A 278 -15.75 7.49 -11.44
N PRO A 279 -14.46 7.58 -11.80
CA PRO A 279 -14.07 7.49 -13.20
C PRO A 279 -14.18 6.07 -13.78
N SER A 280 -14.38 6.00 -15.08
CA SER A 280 -14.17 4.79 -15.87
C SER A 280 -12.71 4.76 -16.37
N PRO A 281 -12.24 3.63 -16.93
CA PRO A 281 -10.89 3.58 -17.49
C PRO A 281 -10.61 4.61 -18.60
N VAL A 282 -11.62 5.08 -19.32
CA VAL A 282 -11.46 6.10 -20.37
C VAL A 282 -11.27 7.51 -19.80
N ASP A 283 -11.67 7.75 -18.56
CA ASP A 283 -11.51 9.03 -17.90
C ASP A 283 -10.11 9.22 -17.32
N ILE A 284 -9.28 8.17 -17.34
CA ILE A 284 -7.93 8.13 -16.76
C ILE A 284 -6.91 8.41 -17.87
N ALA A 285 -5.84 9.12 -17.55
CA ALA A 285 -4.75 9.37 -18.47
C ALA A 285 -4.12 8.06 -18.96
N ALA A 286 -3.55 8.08 -20.16
CA ALA A 286 -2.81 6.94 -20.71
C ALA A 286 -1.74 6.48 -19.74
N VAL A 287 -1.54 5.16 -19.59
CA VAL A 287 -0.51 4.61 -18.73
C VAL A 287 0.88 4.91 -19.30
N LYS A 288 1.80 5.33 -18.44
CA LYS A 288 3.17 5.66 -18.83
C LYS A 288 4.13 4.56 -18.40
N GLY A 289 5.13 4.34 -19.22
CA GLY A 289 6.19 3.40 -18.96
C GLY A 289 7.43 3.74 -19.79
N PHE A 290 8.40 2.84 -19.77
CA PHE A 290 9.67 3.03 -20.48
C PHE A 290 9.88 1.92 -21.49
N SER A 291 10.48 2.27 -22.63
CA SER A 291 10.98 1.25 -23.55
C SER A 291 12.18 0.56 -22.91
N PRO A 292 12.20 -0.77 -22.75
CA PRO A 292 13.35 -1.47 -22.21
C PRO A 292 14.58 -1.40 -23.15
N ASP A 293 14.37 -1.12 -24.42
CA ASP A 293 15.44 -1.05 -25.41
C ASP A 293 16.11 0.34 -25.46
N THR A 294 15.33 1.41 -25.36
CA THR A 294 15.82 2.79 -25.52
C THR A 294 15.83 3.60 -24.23
N GLY A 295 15.08 3.18 -23.21
CA GLY A 295 14.87 3.93 -21.97
C GLY A 295 13.97 5.15 -22.12
N GLU A 296 13.39 5.37 -23.29
CA GLU A 296 12.48 6.49 -23.55
C GLU A 296 11.10 6.26 -22.90
N GLU A 297 10.50 7.33 -22.43
CA GLU A 297 9.14 7.29 -21.91
C GLU A 297 8.16 7.06 -23.05
N ILE A 298 7.28 6.06 -22.89
CA ILE A 298 6.24 5.74 -23.86
C ILE A 298 4.90 5.61 -23.15
N GLU A 299 3.81 5.77 -23.89
CA GLU A 299 2.45 5.72 -23.36
C GLU A 299 1.62 4.64 -24.07
N ARG A 300 0.63 4.11 -23.35
CA ARG A 300 -0.41 3.24 -23.91
C ARG A 300 -1.78 3.81 -23.52
N LYS A 301 -2.59 4.07 -24.51
CA LYS A 301 -3.99 4.50 -24.32
C LYS A 301 -4.83 3.31 -23.88
N THR A 302 -5.88 3.56 -23.13
CA THR A 302 -6.85 2.52 -22.78
C THR A 302 -7.72 2.20 -23.98
N SER A 303 -7.26 1.28 -24.81
CA SER A 303 -7.91 0.87 -26.05
C SER A 303 -7.57 -0.57 -26.40
N GLU A 304 -8.54 -1.31 -26.92
CA GLU A 304 -8.35 -2.68 -27.42
C GLU A 304 -7.42 -2.73 -28.63
N ASP A 305 -7.33 -1.64 -29.38
CA ASP A 305 -6.53 -1.54 -30.61
C ASP A 305 -5.05 -1.24 -30.34
N GLU A 306 -4.70 -0.86 -29.12
CA GLU A 306 -3.33 -0.67 -28.71
C GLU A 306 -2.61 -1.99 -28.44
N PRO A 307 -1.27 -2.04 -28.52
CA PRO A 307 -0.52 -3.22 -28.09
C PRO A 307 -0.82 -3.61 -26.66
N PHE A 308 -0.90 -4.91 -26.38
CA PHE A 308 -1.22 -5.42 -25.04
C PHE A 308 -0.18 -4.95 -24.01
N CYS A 309 -0.69 -4.55 -22.83
CA CYS A 309 0.10 -4.17 -21.69
C CYS A 309 -0.72 -4.37 -20.41
N ALA A 310 -0.14 -5.03 -19.42
CA ALA A 310 -0.78 -5.28 -18.13
C ALA A 310 0.24 -5.22 -17.00
N LEU A 311 -0.23 -4.91 -15.80
CA LEU A 311 0.58 -4.90 -14.57
C LEU A 311 0.10 -6.00 -13.63
N ALA A 312 1.03 -6.83 -13.17
CA ALA A 312 0.78 -7.81 -12.11
C ALA A 312 0.85 -7.09 -10.76
N PHE A 313 -0.29 -6.91 -10.10
CA PHE A 313 -0.34 -6.13 -8.87
C PHE A 313 -0.51 -6.98 -7.60
N LYS A 314 -0.88 -8.24 -7.74
CA LYS A 314 -1.01 -9.16 -6.62
C LYS A 314 -0.82 -10.61 -7.05
N ILE A 315 -0.12 -11.38 -6.22
CA ILE A 315 0.05 -12.82 -6.37
C ILE A 315 -0.58 -13.51 -5.16
N MET A 316 -1.35 -14.57 -5.41
CA MET A 316 -1.95 -15.39 -4.36
C MET A 316 -1.66 -16.86 -4.62
N SER A 317 -1.43 -17.63 -3.56
CA SER A 317 -1.39 -19.09 -3.65
C SER A 317 -2.79 -19.65 -3.39
N ASP A 318 -3.24 -20.51 -4.30
CA ASP A 318 -4.53 -21.18 -4.20
C ASP A 318 -4.29 -22.69 -4.04
N PRO A 319 -4.98 -23.36 -3.08
CA PRO A 319 -4.76 -24.80 -2.86
C PRO A 319 -5.12 -25.70 -4.05
N TYR A 320 -6.01 -25.24 -4.94
CA TYR A 320 -6.51 -26.05 -6.07
C TYR A 320 -5.80 -25.76 -7.38
N VAL A 321 -5.50 -24.49 -7.68
CA VAL A 321 -4.94 -24.07 -8.97
C VAL A 321 -3.50 -23.59 -8.88
N GLY A 322 -2.94 -23.55 -7.67
CA GLY A 322 -1.59 -23.08 -7.42
C GLY A 322 -1.50 -21.56 -7.38
N LYS A 323 -0.71 -20.97 -8.27
CA LYS A 323 -0.46 -19.53 -8.27
C LYS A 323 -1.51 -18.77 -9.08
N LEU A 324 -2.14 -17.77 -8.44
CA LEU A 324 -3.02 -16.80 -9.08
C LEU A 324 -2.29 -15.47 -9.22
N THR A 325 -2.22 -14.93 -10.42
CA THR A 325 -1.63 -13.63 -10.70
C THR A 325 -2.73 -12.66 -11.07
N PHE A 326 -2.96 -11.64 -10.23
CA PHE A 326 -3.96 -10.62 -10.49
C PHE A 326 -3.37 -9.54 -11.38
N LEU A 327 -4.05 -9.25 -12.50
CA LEU A 327 -3.60 -8.34 -13.54
C LEU A 327 -4.59 -7.19 -13.75
N ARG A 328 -4.05 -5.99 -13.91
CA ARG A 328 -4.78 -4.87 -14.51
C ARG A 328 -4.33 -4.76 -15.95
N VAL A 329 -5.26 -4.98 -16.89
CA VAL A 329 -4.99 -4.80 -18.33
C VAL A 329 -5.17 -3.33 -18.67
N TYR A 330 -4.08 -2.65 -19.05
CA TYR A 330 -4.11 -1.24 -19.40
C TYR A 330 -4.41 -0.98 -20.88
N SER A 331 -3.97 -1.85 -21.75
CA SER A 331 -4.16 -1.71 -23.19
C SER A 331 -4.23 -3.06 -23.89
N GLY A 332 -4.83 -3.09 -25.07
CA GLY A 332 -4.94 -4.29 -25.88
C GLY A 332 -5.93 -5.31 -25.34
N VAL A 333 -5.72 -6.56 -25.72
CA VAL A 333 -6.55 -7.70 -25.30
C VAL A 333 -5.65 -8.84 -24.89
N LEU A 334 -5.97 -9.45 -23.74
CA LEU A 334 -5.28 -10.64 -23.25
C LEU A 334 -6.16 -11.87 -23.51
N HIS A 335 -5.63 -12.85 -24.25
CA HIS A 335 -6.35 -14.08 -24.57
C HIS A 335 -5.85 -15.26 -23.73
N ALA A 336 -6.77 -16.08 -23.23
CA ALA A 336 -6.43 -17.32 -22.54
C ALA A 336 -5.65 -18.24 -23.51
N GLY A 337 -4.61 -18.87 -23.00
CA GLY A 337 -3.74 -19.75 -23.81
C GLY A 337 -2.71 -19.03 -24.67
N SER A 338 -2.68 -17.71 -24.65
CA SER A 338 -1.73 -16.91 -25.44
C SER A 338 -0.39 -16.74 -24.73
N TYR A 339 0.62 -16.35 -25.51
CA TYR A 339 1.94 -16.01 -24.98
C TYR A 339 2.02 -14.51 -24.70
N VAL A 340 2.68 -14.17 -23.61
CA VAL A 340 2.94 -12.79 -23.21
C VAL A 340 4.42 -12.64 -22.86
N TYR A 341 4.93 -11.41 -22.98
CA TYR A 341 6.31 -11.08 -22.67
C TYR A 341 6.36 -10.35 -21.31
N ASN A 342 7.08 -10.96 -20.36
CA ASN A 342 7.39 -10.30 -19.10
C ASN A 342 8.61 -9.40 -19.32
N SER A 343 8.35 -8.13 -19.54
CA SER A 343 9.40 -7.15 -19.87
C SER A 343 10.28 -6.77 -18.67
N THR A 344 9.78 -6.91 -17.47
CA THR A 344 10.55 -6.67 -16.24
C THR A 344 11.65 -7.72 -16.06
N LYS A 345 11.34 -8.98 -16.37
CA LYS A 345 12.27 -10.12 -16.22
C LYS A 345 12.87 -10.61 -17.52
N ASN A 346 12.47 -10.03 -18.64
CA ASN A 346 12.93 -10.43 -19.98
C ASN A 346 12.68 -11.93 -20.25
N LYS A 347 11.45 -12.38 -19.99
CA LYS A 347 11.03 -13.76 -20.21
C LYS A 347 9.67 -13.84 -20.90
N LYS A 348 9.52 -14.83 -21.77
CA LYS A 348 8.25 -15.14 -22.42
C LYS A 348 7.49 -16.18 -21.59
N GLU A 349 6.22 -15.97 -21.36
CA GLU A 349 5.37 -16.88 -20.60
C GLU A 349 4.05 -17.15 -21.33
N ARG A 350 3.44 -18.27 -21.02
CA ARG A 350 2.12 -18.62 -21.53
C ARG A 350 1.08 -18.45 -20.45
N VAL A 351 0.02 -17.70 -20.76
CA VAL A 351 -1.15 -17.60 -19.91
C VAL A 351 -1.99 -18.85 -20.10
N GLY A 352 -2.26 -19.59 -19.03
CA GLY A 352 -3.14 -20.77 -19.09
C GLY A 352 -4.61 -20.35 -19.12
N ARG A 353 -5.17 -20.07 -17.95
CA ARG A 353 -6.58 -19.67 -17.77
C ARG A 353 -6.67 -18.22 -17.30
N LEU A 354 -7.76 -17.58 -17.69
CA LEU A 354 -8.13 -16.24 -17.23
C LEU A 354 -9.46 -16.32 -16.48
N LEU A 355 -9.53 -15.65 -15.33
CA LEU A 355 -10.68 -15.71 -14.44
C LEU A 355 -11.17 -14.32 -14.06
N HIS A 356 -12.50 -14.15 -14.02
CA HIS A 356 -13.15 -13.09 -13.25
C HIS A 356 -13.57 -13.66 -11.92
N MET A 357 -13.20 -12.99 -10.83
CA MET A 357 -13.47 -13.45 -9.47
C MET A 357 -14.75 -12.80 -8.97
N HIS A 358 -15.84 -13.58 -8.88
CA HIS A 358 -17.08 -13.14 -8.26
C HIS A 358 -17.09 -13.50 -6.78
N ALA A 359 -18.04 -12.99 -6.02
CA ALA A 359 -18.11 -13.21 -4.56
C ALA A 359 -18.18 -14.69 -4.17
N ASN A 360 -18.89 -15.49 -4.95
CA ASN A 360 -19.19 -16.89 -4.64
C ASN A 360 -18.69 -17.90 -5.68
N HIS A 361 -18.10 -17.45 -6.77
CA HIS A 361 -17.59 -18.34 -7.83
C HIS A 361 -16.51 -17.70 -8.67
N ARG A 362 -15.78 -18.51 -9.41
CA ARG A 362 -14.79 -18.10 -10.41
C ARG A 362 -15.37 -18.34 -11.79
N GLU A 363 -15.24 -17.36 -12.66
CA GLU A 363 -15.73 -17.44 -14.03
C GLU A 363 -14.54 -17.49 -14.98
N ASP A 364 -14.41 -18.57 -15.73
CA ASP A 364 -13.44 -18.68 -16.82
C ASP A 364 -13.84 -17.76 -17.96
N VAL A 365 -12.89 -17.00 -18.50
CA VAL A 365 -13.11 -16.11 -19.63
C VAL A 365 -12.05 -16.37 -20.70
N ASP A 366 -12.44 -16.19 -21.96
CA ASP A 366 -11.52 -16.40 -23.11
C ASP A 366 -10.61 -15.21 -23.34
N ALA A 367 -11.05 -14.03 -22.98
CA ALA A 367 -10.30 -12.79 -23.19
C ALA A 367 -10.61 -11.75 -22.12
N VAL A 368 -9.62 -10.91 -21.82
CA VAL A 368 -9.75 -9.76 -20.93
C VAL A 368 -9.29 -8.52 -21.70
N TYR A 369 -10.11 -7.49 -21.67
CA TYR A 369 -9.93 -6.30 -22.48
C TYR A 369 -9.31 -5.15 -21.68
N ALA A 370 -8.71 -4.20 -22.40
CA ALA A 370 -8.17 -2.98 -21.79
C ALA A 370 -9.15 -2.35 -20.81
N GLY A 371 -8.65 -1.95 -19.65
CA GLY A 371 -9.43 -1.33 -18.58
C GLY A 371 -10.05 -2.32 -17.58
N ASP A 372 -9.80 -3.61 -17.72
CA ASP A 372 -10.38 -4.63 -16.84
C ASP A 372 -9.32 -5.27 -15.92
N ILE A 373 -9.81 -5.94 -14.88
CA ILE A 373 -8.98 -6.66 -13.89
C ILE A 373 -9.34 -8.14 -13.96
N CYS A 374 -8.34 -9.00 -13.94
CA CYS A 374 -8.51 -10.44 -13.97
C CYS A 374 -7.49 -11.17 -13.10
N ALA A 375 -7.73 -12.46 -12.89
CA ALA A 375 -6.73 -13.38 -12.33
C ALA A 375 -6.27 -14.32 -13.44
N ALA A 376 -4.95 -14.53 -13.54
CA ALA A 376 -4.35 -15.43 -14.52
C ALA A 376 -3.70 -16.63 -13.83
N ILE A 377 -3.82 -17.81 -14.44
CA ILE A 377 -3.18 -19.04 -14.01
C ILE A 377 -2.13 -19.42 -15.03
N GLY A 378 -0.98 -19.93 -14.59
CA GLY A 378 0.06 -20.44 -15.46
C GLY A 378 1.28 -19.51 -15.62
N LEU A 379 1.30 -18.37 -14.95
CA LEU A 379 2.41 -17.42 -14.98
C LEU A 379 3.42 -17.73 -13.87
N SER A 380 4.29 -18.71 -14.08
CA SER A 380 5.19 -19.24 -13.04
C SER A 380 6.32 -18.29 -12.63
N ASN A 381 6.78 -17.43 -13.55
CA ASN A 381 7.91 -16.51 -13.31
C ASN A 381 7.47 -15.06 -13.02
N THR A 382 6.20 -14.75 -13.13
CA THR A 382 5.68 -13.41 -12.89
C THR A 382 5.51 -13.15 -11.39
N THR A 383 6.02 -12.03 -10.92
CA THR A 383 5.87 -11.59 -9.53
C THR A 383 5.21 -10.22 -9.47
N THR A 384 4.84 -9.78 -8.26
CA THR A 384 4.16 -8.49 -8.08
C THR A 384 5.04 -7.34 -8.59
N GLY A 385 4.43 -6.46 -9.37
CA GLY A 385 5.11 -5.32 -10.00
C GLY A 385 5.62 -5.58 -11.41
N ASP A 386 5.58 -6.84 -11.88
CA ASP A 386 6.03 -7.17 -13.22
C ASP A 386 5.05 -6.65 -14.27
N THR A 387 5.59 -6.24 -15.41
CA THR A 387 4.82 -5.85 -16.60
C THR A 387 4.75 -7.00 -17.58
N LEU A 388 3.54 -7.30 -18.04
CA LEU A 388 3.30 -8.22 -19.15
C LEU A 388 2.86 -7.41 -20.35
N CYS A 389 3.43 -7.70 -21.52
CA CYS A 389 3.16 -6.92 -22.72
C CYS A 389 3.32 -7.74 -23.99
N ASP A 390 3.06 -7.09 -25.13
CA ASP A 390 3.34 -7.62 -26.45
C ASP A 390 4.88 -7.60 -26.69
N GLU A 391 5.44 -8.71 -27.06
CA GLU A 391 6.88 -8.87 -27.32
C GLU A 391 7.40 -7.88 -28.39
N ASN A 392 6.58 -7.59 -29.39
CA ASN A 392 6.94 -6.68 -30.48
C ASN A 392 6.79 -5.20 -30.13
N HIS A 393 6.13 -4.88 -29.02
CA HIS A 393 5.92 -3.53 -28.53
C HIS A 393 6.22 -3.49 -27.02
N PRO A 394 7.49 -3.73 -26.63
CA PRO A 394 7.82 -3.85 -25.21
C PRO A 394 7.70 -2.53 -24.46
N ILE A 395 7.18 -2.61 -23.27
CA ILE A 395 7.06 -1.51 -22.32
C ILE A 395 7.29 -2.05 -20.92
N VAL A 396 7.99 -1.29 -20.08
CA VAL A 396 8.08 -1.55 -18.64
C VAL A 396 7.34 -0.44 -17.95
N LEU A 397 6.26 -0.77 -17.24
CA LEU A 397 5.52 0.19 -16.44
C LEU A 397 6.35 0.56 -15.21
N GLU A 398 6.08 1.74 -14.65
CA GLU A 398 6.73 2.16 -13.43
C GLU A 398 6.54 1.10 -12.35
N SER A 399 7.65 0.65 -11.75
CA SER A 399 7.61 -0.37 -10.70
C SER A 399 6.91 0.18 -9.46
N MET A 400 6.17 -0.68 -8.76
CA MET A 400 5.65 -0.37 -7.44
C MET A 400 6.80 -0.20 -6.47
N GLU A 401 6.79 0.87 -5.68
CA GLU A 401 7.74 1.07 -4.61
C GLU A 401 7.21 0.41 -3.33
N PHE A 402 8.02 -0.46 -2.74
CA PHE A 402 7.65 -1.14 -1.51
C PHE A 402 8.64 -0.74 -0.40
N PRO A 403 8.16 -0.46 0.82
CA PRO A 403 9.06 -0.14 1.91
C PRO A 403 9.91 -1.36 2.30
N GLU A 404 11.12 -1.09 2.75
CA GLU A 404 12.00 -2.15 3.27
C GLU A 404 11.47 -2.67 4.62
N PRO A 405 11.60 -3.98 4.88
CA PRO A 405 11.21 -4.53 6.18
C PRO A 405 12.01 -3.91 7.33
N VAL A 406 11.36 -3.73 8.48
CA VAL A 406 11.98 -3.08 9.65
C VAL A 406 12.16 -4.01 10.85
N ILE A 407 11.59 -5.19 10.82
CA ILE A 407 11.68 -6.18 11.89
C ILE A 407 12.03 -7.55 11.31
N GLN A 408 12.83 -8.34 12.03
CA GLN A 408 13.17 -9.70 11.62
C GLN A 408 13.13 -10.67 12.77
N VAL A 409 12.87 -11.93 12.47
CA VAL A 409 12.96 -13.04 13.44
C VAL A 409 13.70 -14.22 12.81
N ALA A 410 14.37 -15.01 13.64
CA ALA A 410 14.94 -16.29 13.22
C ALA A 410 13.86 -17.36 13.35
N ILE A 411 13.78 -18.25 12.36
CA ILE A 411 12.87 -19.39 12.39
C ILE A 411 13.64 -20.70 12.14
N GLU A 412 13.19 -21.75 12.79
CA GLU A 412 13.76 -23.08 12.63
C GLU A 412 12.62 -24.10 12.42
N PRO A 413 12.78 -25.08 11.50
CA PRO A 413 11.80 -26.15 11.41
C PRO A 413 11.85 -27.02 12.67
N LYS A 414 10.70 -27.48 13.16
CA LYS A 414 10.64 -28.35 14.34
C LYS A 414 11.20 -29.75 14.08
N THR A 415 11.11 -30.22 12.83
CA THR A 415 11.60 -31.55 12.41
C THR A 415 12.36 -31.44 11.08
N LYS A 416 13.16 -32.47 10.76
CA LYS A 416 13.85 -32.51 9.44
C LYS A 416 12.86 -32.58 8.27
N ALA A 417 11.72 -33.24 8.45
CA ALA A 417 10.68 -33.30 7.43
C ALA A 417 10.09 -31.92 7.12
N ASP A 418 10.07 -31.02 8.08
CA ASP A 418 9.55 -29.66 7.91
C ASP A 418 10.52 -28.72 7.17
N GLN A 419 11.80 -29.10 7.06
CA GLN A 419 12.81 -28.24 6.43
C GLN A 419 12.55 -27.96 4.94
N GLU A 420 12.20 -28.99 4.17
CA GLU A 420 11.86 -28.82 2.74
C GLU A 420 10.54 -28.07 2.60
N LYS A 421 9.55 -28.42 3.41
CA LYS A 421 8.25 -27.74 3.41
C LYS A 421 8.39 -26.27 3.77
N MET A 422 9.26 -25.96 4.74
CA MET A 422 9.54 -24.59 5.14
C MET A 422 10.13 -23.78 3.98
N GLY A 423 11.11 -24.33 3.26
CA GLY A 423 11.71 -23.67 2.09
C GLY A 423 10.68 -23.34 1.01
N ILE A 424 9.80 -24.29 0.70
CA ILE A 424 8.72 -24.11 -0.30
C ILE A 424 7.73 -23.05 0.19
N ALA A 425 7.31 -23.14 1.44
CA ALA A 425 6.35 -22.18 2.03
C ALA A 425 6.90 -20.74 2.01
N LEU A 426 8.16 -20.56 2.42
CA LEU A 426 8.81 -19.25 2.43
C LEU A 426 8.95 -18.67 1.04
N GLN A 427 9.29 -19.48 0.06
CA GLN A 427 9.40 -19.03 -1.33
C GLN A 427 8.06 -18.52 -1.86
N ARG A 428 6.97 -19.27 -1.63
CA ARG A 428 5.63 -18.87 -2.06
C ARG A 428 5.13 -17.61 -1.37
N LEU A 429 5.35 -17.51 -0.07
CA LEU A 429 4.94 -16.33 0.70
C LEU A 429 5.74 -15.08 0.28
N ALA A 430 7.03 -15.22 -0.02
CA ALA A 430 7.85 -14.11 -0.53
C ALA A 430 7.41 -13.66 -1.94
N GLU A 431 6.92 -14.58 -2.78
CA GLU A 431 6.36 -14.25 -4.08
C GLU A 431 5.05 -13.44 -3.98
N GLU A 432 4.23 -13.74 -2.97
CA GLU A 432 2.98 -13.03 -2.72
C GLU A 432 3.19 -11.64 -2.16
N ASP A 433 4.20 -11.45 -1.32
CA ASP A 433 4.40 -10.22 -0.55
C ASP A 433 5.82 -9.67 -0.73
N PRO A 434 6.00 -8.60 -1.50
CA PRO A 434 7.33 -8.00 -1.73
C PRO A 434 7.95 -7.33 -0.50
N THR A 435 7.18 -7.09 0.58
CA THR A 435 7.73 -6.58 1.84
C THR A 435 8.18 -7.68 2.79
N PHE A 436 7.81 -8.92 2.50
CA PHE A 436 8.30 -10.08 3.23
C PHE A 436 9.57 -10.60 2.58
N LYS A 437 10.65 -10.67 3.34
CA LYS A 437 11.95 -11.12 2.83
C LYS A 437 12.50 -12.28 3.66
N VAL A 438 13.18 -13.18 2.97
CA VAL A 438 13.81 -14.35 3.56
C VAL A 438 15.30 -14.30 3.28
N SER A 439 16.10 -14.55 4.30
CA SER A 439 17.57 -14.61 4.16
C SER A 439 18.14 -15.70 5.06
N THR A 440 19.38 -16.10 4.79
CA THR A 440 20.10 -17.05 5.61
C THR A 440 21.30 -16.33 6.23
N ASN A 441 21.44 -16.45 7.56
CA ASN A 441 22.64 -15.98 8.24
C ASN A 441 23.74 -17.01 8.01
N HIS A 442 24.74 -16.67 7.21
CA HIS A 442 25.83 -17.59 6.86
C HIS A 442 26.73 -17.98 8.04
N GLU A 443 26.81 -17.13 9.08
CA GLU A 443 27.62 -17.42 10.28
C GLU A 443 26.93 -18.45 11.17
N THR A 444 25.62 -18.32 11.36
CA THR A 444 24.85 -19.18 12.29
C THR A 444 24.06 -20.28 11.58
N GLY A 445 23.89 -20.18 10.27
CA GLY A 445 23.05 -21.08 9.48
C GLY A 445 21.55 -20.89 9.70
N GLN A 446 21.14 -19.89 10.47
CA GLN A 446 19.73 -19.61 10.75
C GLN A 446 19.00 -19.00 9.54
N THR A 447 17.74 -19.37 9.38
CA THR A 447 16.85 -18.71 8.43
C THR A 447 16.19 -17.52 9.11
N LEU A 448 16.30 -16.35 8.48
CA LEU A 448 15.70 -15.11 8.96
C LEU A 448 14.55 -14.69 8.07
N ILE A 449 13.43 -14.30 8.68
CA ILE A 449 12.32 -13.68 7.97
C ILE A 449 12.17 -12.24 8.44
N ALA A 450 11.89 -11.35 7.50
CA ALA A 450 11.77 -9.92 7.76
C ALA A 450 10.43 -9.39 7.24
N GLY A 451 9.82 -8.49 7.97
CA GLY A 451 8.53 -7.91 7.64
C GLY A 451 8.34 -6.51 8.22
N MET A 452 7.13 -5.98 8.07
CA MET A 452 6.79 -4.61 8.45
C MET A 452 6.36 -4.43 9.90
N GLY A 453 6.12 -5.51 10.61
CA GLY A 453 5.73 -5.46 12.02
C GLY A 453 5.51 -6.85 12.61
N GLU A 454 5.29 -6.91 13.92
CA GLU A 454 5.08 -8.18 14.63
C GLU A 454 3.86 -8.95 14.10
N LEU A 455 2.74 -8.26 13.89
CA LEU A 455 1.52 -8.88 13.36
C LEU A 455 1.75 -9.47 11.97
N HIS A 456 2.48 -8.77 11.12
CA HIS A 456 2.82 -9.24 9.78
C HIS A 456 3.56 -10.59 9.85
N LEU A 457 4.58 -10.69 10.69
CA LEU A 457 5.36 -11.92 10.85
C LEU A 457 4.57 -13.04 11.54
N GLU A 458 3.74 -12.72 12.53
CA GLU A 458 2.84 -13.70 13.18
C GLU A 458 1.88 -14.33 12.16
N ILE A 459 1.32 -13.53 11.28
CA ILE A 459 0.41 -14.01 10.23
C ILE A 459 1.15 -14.90 9.23
N ILE A 460 2.36 -14.55 8.85
CA ILE A 460 3.20 -15.37 7.97
C ILE A 460 3.47 -16.73 8.60
N VAL A 461 3.86 -16.77 9.87
CA VAL A 461 4.12 -18.03 10.61
C VAL A 461 2.84 -18.85 10.74
N ASP A 462 1.72 -18.22 11.03
CA ASP A 462 0.44 -18.90 11.15
C ASP A 462 -0.03 -19.50 9.81
N ARG A 463 0.17 -18.77 8.70
CA ARG A 463 -0.08 -19.29 7.35
C ARG A 463 0.79 -20.49 7.01
N MET A 464 2.06 -20.46 7.40
CA MET A 464 2.94 -21.62 7.22
C MET A 464 2.37 -22.88 7.90
N ARG A 465 1.87 -22.72 9.11
CA ARG A 465 1.26 -23.83 9.87
C ARG A 465 -0.05 -24.31 9.25
N ARG A 466 -0.96 -23.39 8.90
CA ARG A 466 -2.31 -23.71 8.41
C ARG A 466 -2.35 -24.13 6.95
N GLU A 467 -1.70 -23.39 6.08
CA GLU A 467 -1.76 -23.63 4.63
C GLU A 467 -0.72 -24.65 4.13
N PHE A 468 0.50 -24.58 4.68
CA PHE A 468 1.62 -25.39 4.21
C PHE A 468 1.94 -26.56 5.14
N LYS A 469 1.24 -26.66 6.27
CA LYS A 469 1.44 -27.73 7.27
C LYS A 469 2.88 -27.82 7.78
N VAL A 470 3.51 -26.67 7.97
CA VAL A 470 4.88 -26.56 8.48
C VAL A 470 4.85 -25.96 9.88
N GLU A 471 5.45 -26.64 10.83
CA GLU A 471 5.65 -26.11 12.17
C GLU A 471 7.08 -25.61 12.34
N VAL A 472 7.21 -24.40 12.90
CA VAL A 472 8.49 -23.74 13.13
C VAL A 472 8.59 -23.21 14.55
N ASN A 473 9.84 -23.13 15.06
CA ASN A 473 10.15 -22.43 16.28
C ASN A 473 10.56 -20.99 15.89
N VAL A 474 9.98 -20.01 16.56
CA VAL A 474 10.20 -18.60 16.28
C VAL A 474 11.04 -17.98 17.40
N GLY A 475 12.12 -17.32 17.01
CA GLY A 475 12.96 -16.56 17.92
C GLY A 475 12.34 -15.22 18.34
N LYS A 476 13.08 -14.44 19.12
CA LYS A 476 12.63 -13.10 19.51
C LYS A 476 12.73 -12.12 18.34
N PRO A 477 11.75 -11.21 18.17
CA PRO A 477 11.84 -10.16 17.15
C PRO A 477 13.08 -9.30 17.36
N GLN A 478 13.75 -8.96 16.27
CA GLN A 478 14.92 -8.09 16.24
C GLN A 478 14.71 -6.96 15.26
N VAL A 479 15.24 -5.81 15.60
CA VAL A 479 15.16 -4.61 14.75
C VAL A 479 16.15 -4.75 13.60
N ALA A 480 15.73 -4.36 12.40
CA ALA A 480 16.60 -4.30 11.26
C ALA A 480 17.39 -2.98 11.28
N TYR A 481 18.54 -3.02 11.93
CA TYR A 481 19.48 -1.88 11.96
C TYR A 481 20.13 -1.70 10.58
N LYS A 482 20.64 -0.49 10.34
CA LYS A 482 21.43 -0.17 9.16
C LYS A 482 22.67 0.58 9.58
N GLU A 483 23.62 0.73 8.66
CA GLU A 483 24.86 1.50 8.89
C GLU A 483 24.96 2.60 7.85
N THR A 484 25.64 3.68 8.20
CA THR A 484 25.95 4.77 7.31
C THR A 484 27.23 5.48 7.74
N ILE A 485 27.64 6.47 6.99
CA ILE A 485 28.82 7.29 7.29
C ILE A 485 28.43 8.73 7.57
N LYS A 486 29.26 9.44 8.33
CA LYS A 486 29.04 10.84 8.68
C LYS A 486 30.02 11.79 8.01
N LYS A 487 31.07 11.30 7.39
CA LYS A 487 32.22 12.06 6.93
C LYS A 487 32.64 11.63 5.54
N SER A 488 33.08 12.57 4.73
CA SER A 488 33.61 12.28 3.41
C SER A 488 35.05 11.84 3.49
N VAL A 489 35.42 10.81 2.75
CA VAL A 489 36.79 10.27 2.69
C VAL A 489 37.13 9.86 1.26
N LYS A 490 38.42 9.88 0.96
CA LYS A 490 39.00 9.34 -0.28
C LYS A 490 39.84 8.15 0.07
N VAL A 491 39.64 7.03 -0.63
CA VAL A 491 40.29 5.76 -0.36
C VAL A 491 40.77 5.10 -1.63
N GLU A 492 41.87 4.33 -1.49
CA GLU A 492 42.45 3.55 -2.57
C GLU A 492 42.21 2.07 -2.32
N GLY A 493 41.84 1.33 -3.37
CA GLY A 493 41.75 -0.12 -3.33
C GLY A 493 42.67 -0.73 -4.41
N LYS A 494 43.54 -1.62 -3.99
CA LYS A 494 44.43 -2.36 -4.88
C LYS A 494 44.25 -3.85 -4.65
N TYR A 495 43.92 -4.56 -5.70
CA TYR A 495 43.95 -6.01 -5.72
C TYR A 495 44.86 -6.48 -6.82
N ILE A 496 46.11 -6.78 -6.43
CA ILE A 496 47.19 -7.18 -7.37
C ILE A 496 47.75 -8.51 -6.88
N ARG A 497 47.63 -9.55 -7.70
CA ARG A 497 48.18 -10.86 -7.43
C ARG A 497 48.87 -11.41 -8.66
N GLN A 498 50.07 -11.90 -8.47
CA GLN A 498 50.84 -12.61 -9.49
C GLN A 498 51.20 -13.99 -8.94
N SER A 499 50.65 -15.04 -9.51
CA SER A 499 50.97 -16.42 -9.18
C SER A 499 51.01 -17.23 -10.48
N GLY A 500 52.16 -17.78 -10.80
CA GLY A 500 52.45 -18.76 -11.85
C GLY A 500 51.48 -18.90 -13.04
N GLY A 501 51.12 -17.84 -13.74
CA GLY A 501 50.19 -17.80 -14.82
C GLY A 501 49.63 -16.39 -15.01
N ARG A 502 48.39 -16.27 -15.42
CA ARG A 502 47.69 -14.99 -15.56
C ARG A 502 47.47 -14.38 -14.17
N GLY A 503 48.01 -13.19 -13.93
CA GLY A 503 47.85 -12.45 -12.70
C GLY A 503 46.47 -11.79 -12.55
N GLN A 504 46.27 -11.08 -11.44
CA GLN A 504 45.07 -10.27 -11.15
C GLN A 504 45.51 -8.83 -10.92
N TYR A 505 44.78 -7.88 -11.51
CA TYR A 505 45.08 -6.46 -11.34
C TYR A 505 43.79 -5.65 -11.31
N GLY A 506 43.43 -5.04 -10.16
CA GLY A 506 42.37 -4.07 -10.00
C GLY A 506 42.84 -2.92 -9.13
N HIS A 507 42.67 -1.68 -9.58
CA HIS A 507 43.11 -0.51 -8.85
C HIS A 507 42.11 0.61 -9.01
N VAL A 508 41.54 1.10 -7.89
CA VAL A 508 40.54 2.14 -7.87
C VAL A 508 40.79 3.17 -6.77
N TRP A 509 40.39 4.40 -7.04
CA TRP A 509 40.27 5.45 -6.05
C TRP A 509 38.80 5.85 -5.92
N LEU A 510 38.26 5.72 -4.73
CA LEU A 510 36.85 6.05 -4.41
C LEU A 510 36.79 7.22 -3.45
N GLU A 511 35.80 8.08 -3.68
CA GLU A 511 35.37 9.08 -2.72
C GLU A 511 34.03 8.67 -2.16
N LEU A 512 33.95 8.49 -0.84
CA LEU A 512 32.72 8.17 -0.13
C LEU A 512 32.19 9.44 0.53
N GLU A 513 30.93 9.77 0.27
CA GLU A 513 30.26 10.94 0.84
C GLU A 513 28.94 10.55 1.46
N PRO A 514 28.58 11.13 2.65
CA PRO A 514 27.26 10.90 3.21
C PRO A 514 26.19 11.61 2.37
N LEU A 515 25.08 10.92 2.14
CA LEU A 515 23.87 11.47 1.54
C LEU A 515 22.87 11.84 2.63
N GLU A 516 21.82 12.56 2.25
CA GLU A 516 20.71 12.84 3.14
C GLU A 516 20.00 11.53 3.54
N ARG A 517 19.41 11.52 4.73
CA ARG A 517 18.74 10.35 5.26
C ARG A 517 17.57 9.92 4.36
N GLY A 518 17.59 8.65 3.94
CA GLY A 518 16.61 8.09 3.03
C GLY A 518 16.99 8.16 1.55
N ALA A 519 18.11 8.78 1.20
CA ALA A 519 18.56 8.91 -0.20
C ALA A 519 19.12 7.61 -0.80
N GLY A 520 19.48 6.64 0.03
CA GLY A 520 19.91 5.31 -0.39
C GLY A 520 21.34 5.22 -0.91
N TYR A 521 21.51 5.03 -2.19
CA TYR A 521 22.81 4.83 -2.81
C TYR A 521 22.91 5.57 -4.14
N GLU A 522 24.09 6.19 -4.37
CA GLU A 522 24.40 6.87 -5.62
C GLU A 522 25.84 6.51 -6.03
N PHE A 523 25.99 6.06 -7.26
CA PHE A 523 27.30 5.81 -7.86
C PHE A 523 27.59 6.87 -8.93
N VAL A 524 28.74 7.52 -8.82
CA VAL A 524 29.17 8.56 -9.76
C VAL A 524 30.50 8.15 -10.42
N ASN A 525 30.53 8.19 -11.73
CA ASN A 525 31.73 7.92 -12.52
C ASN A 525 32.36 9.25 -12.95
N LYS A 526 33.55 9.54 -12.44
CA LYS A 526 34.36 10.71 -12.82
C LYS A 526 35.71 10.31 -13.42
N ILE A 527 35.79 9.15 -14.04
CA ILE A 527 37.01 8.69 -14.72
C ILE A 527 37.28 9.52 -15.96
N VAL A 528 38.53 9.99 -16.11
CA VAL A 528 39.01 10.80 -17.22
C VAL A 528 40.17 10.08 -17.88
N GLY A 529 40.26 10.19 -19.20
CA GLY A 529 41.38 9.67 -19.97
C GLY A 529 41.50 8.14 -20.05
N GLY A 530 40.41 7.43 -19.72
CA GLY A 530 40.38 5.97 -19.84
C GLY A 530 41.34 5.23 -18.89
N VAL A 531 41.71 5.84 -17.76
CA VAL A 531 42.58 5.21 -16.75
C VAL A 531 42.02 3.92 -16.20
N ILE A 532 40.69 3.79 -16.22
CA ILE A 532 39.97 2.54 -16.03
C ILE A 532 39.10 2.35 -17.29
N PRO A 533 39.24 1.24 -18.02
CA PRO A 533 38.40 0.97 -19.17
C PRO A 533 36.92 0.96 -18.82
N LYS A 534 36.07 1.48 -19.70
CA LYS A 534 34.63 1.60 -19.49
C LYS A 534 33.97 0.26 -19.13
N GLU A 535 34.48 -0.83 -19.66
CA GLU A 535 33.97 -2.19 -19.42
C GLU A 535 34.07 -2.63 -17.95
N PHE A 536 35.02 -2.06 -17.17
CA PHE A 536 35.25 -2.41 -15.77
C PHE A 536 34.53 -1.49 -14.78
N ILE A 537 33.97 -0.38 -15.23
CA ILE A 537 33.24 0.56 -14.34
C ILE A 537 31.99 -0.07 -13.70
N PRO A 538 31.16 -0.83 -14.43
CA PRO A 538 30.06 -1.58 -13.80
C PRO A 538 30.52 -2.57 -12.74
N SER A 539 31.71 -3.16 -12.90
CA SER A 539 32.31 -4.09 -11.92
C SER A 539 32.67 -3.38 -10.61
N VAL A 540 33.14 -2.13 -10.70
CA VAL A 540 33.41 -1.30 -9.52
C VAL A 540 32.13 -1.02 -8.76
N ASP A 541 31.08 -0.61 -9.44
CA ASP A 541 29.77 -0.38 -8.83
C ASP A 541 29.22 -1.65 -8.17
N ALA A 542 29.29 -2.78 -8.86
CA ALA A 542 28.87 -4.09 -8.33
C ALA A 542 29.65 -4.47 -7.06
N GLY A 543 30.95 -4.24 -7.04
CA GLY A 543 31.80 -4.51 -5.88
C GLY A 543 31.46 -3.65 -4.67
N VAL A 544 31.17 -2.38 -4.90
CA VAL A 544 30.70 -1.46 -3.85
C VAL A 544 29.36 -1.93 -3.29
N GLN A 545 28.41 -2.27 -4.13
CA GLN A 545 27.09 -2.74 -3.70
C GLN A 545 27.17 -4.05 -2.92
N GLU A 546 28.02 -4.98 -3.30
CA GLU A 546 28.30 -6.20 -2.53
C GLU A 546 28.83 -5.86 -1.14
N ALA A 547 29.78 -4.94 -1.04
CA ALA A 547 30.34 -4.51 0.25
C ALA A 547 29.33 -3.80 1.12
N MET A 548 28.34 -3.12 0.54
CA MET A 548 27.27 -2.45 1.25
C MET A 548 26.29 -3.42 1.93
N GLN A 549 26.24 -4.67 1.52
CA GLN A 549 25.33 -5.66 2.15
C GLN A 549 25.73 -5.98 3.58
N SER A 550 27.00 -5.79 3.94
CA SER A 550 27.52 -6.08 5.27
C SER A 550 28.48 -4.98 5.71
N GLY A 551 28.00 -4.07 6.54
CA GLY A 551 28.78 -2.94 7.03
C GLY A 551 29.86 -3.31 8.02
N VAL A 552 30.81 -2.39 8.23
CA VAL A 552 32.03 -2.63 9.01
C VAL A 552 31.81 -2.58 10.53
N LEU A 553 30.73 -1.97 11.02
CA LEU A 553 30.44 -1.89 12.46
C LEU A 553 29.87 -3.20 13.02
N ALA A 554 28.82 -3.69 12.42
CA ALA A 554 28.08 -4.84 12.94
C ALA A 554 27.51 -5.76 11.85
N GLY A 555 27.91 -5.54 10.60
CA GLY A 555 27.45 -6.36 9.48
C GLY A 555 26.06 -6.02 8.95
N TYR A 556 25.49 -4.90 9.35
CA TYR A 556 24.20 -4.46 8.84
C TYR A 556 24.33 -3.79 7.45
N PRO A 557 23.26 -3.79 6.65
CA PRO A 557 23.30 -3.11 5.35
C PRO A 557 23.65 -1.64 5.47
N VAL A 558 24.45 -1.14 4.53
CA VAL A 558 24.88 0.26 4.46
C VAL A 558 23.95 1.04 3.56
N VAL A 559 23.53 2.23 3.98
CA VAL A 559 22.65 3.13 3.23
C VAL A 559 23.17 4.57 3.27
N ASP A 560 22.60 5.43 2.42
CA ASP A 560 22.83 6.88 2.38
C ASP A 560 24.30 7.25 2.13
N VAL A 561 24.88 6.62 1.13
CA VAL A 561 26.27 6.83 0.71
C VAL A 561 26.36 7.12 -0.79
N ARG A 562 27.08 8.17 -1.16
CA ARG A 562 27.50 8.42 -2.54
C ARG A 562 28.92 7.92 -2.70
N VAL A 563 29.14 7.09 -3.72
CA VAL A 563 30.47 6.58 -4.08
C VAL A 563 30.85 7.15 -5.44
N THR A 564 31.94 7.89 -5.48
CA THR A 564 32.49 8.46 -6.70
C THR A 564 33.79 7.74 -7.07
N LEU A 565 33.80 7.12 -8.24
CA LEU A 565 35.01 6.55 -8.81
C LEU A 565 35.70 7.65 -9.61
N PHE A 566 36.86 8.13 -9.13
CA PHE A 566 37.51 9.29 -9.71
C PHE A 566 38.92 9.03 -10.27
N ASP A 567 39.55 7.90 -9.90
CA ASP A 567 40.89 7.55 -10.42
C ASP A 567 41.13 6.02 -10.30
N GLY A 568 42.22 5.58 -10.83
CA GLY A 568 42.64 4.19 -10.79
C GLY A 568 43.65 3.89 -11.89
N SER A 569 43.90 2.63 -12.14
CA SER A 569 44.76 2.16 -13.23
C SER A 569 44.35 0.76 -13.64
N TYR A 570 44.86 0.30 -14.79
CA TYR A 570 44.58 -1.04 -15.27
C TYR A 570 45.84 -1.66 -15.86
N HIS A 571 45.81 -2.98 -15.99
CA HIS A 571 46.87 -3.76 -16.67
C HIS A 571 46.23 -4.49 -17.85
N GLU A 572 46.81 -4.38 -19.02
CA GLU A 572 46.24 -4.90 -20.28
C GLU A 572 45.91 -6.39 -20.27
N VAL A 573 46.68 -7.19 -19.52
CA VAL A 573 46.51 -8.66 -19.47
C VAL A 573 45.82 -9.10 -18.18
N ASP A 574 46.18 -8.53 -17.04
CA ASP A 574 45.81 -9.02 -15.71
C ASP A 574 44.52 -8.37 -15.14
N SER A 575 44.03 -7.31 -15.76
CA SER A 575 42.78 -6.68 -15.32
C SER A 575 41.58 -7.52 -15.73
N SER A 576 40.63 -7.63 -14.81
CA SER A 576 39.38 -8.39 -14.99
C SER A 576 38.26 -7.79 -14.19
N ASP A 577 37.01 -8.16 -14.52
CA ASP A 577 35.84 -7.76 -13.79
C ASP A 577 35.94 -8.14 -12.29
N MET A 578 36.43 -9.36 -12.03
CA MET A 578 36.60 -9.85 -10.66
C MET A 578 37.63 -9.02 -9.88
N ALA A 579 38.76 -8.67 -10.49
CA ALA A 579 39.80 -7.89 -9.85
C ALA A 579 39.32 -6.50 -9.46
N PHE A 580 38.57 -5.81 -10.34
CA PHE A 580 37.99 -4.51 -10.05
C PHE A 580 36.88 -4.59 -9.01
N ARG A 581 36.05 -5.63 -9.05
CA ARG A 581 35.03 -5.88 -8.03
C ARG A 581 35.62 -6.02 -6.63
N ILE A 582 36.70 -6.83 -6.51
CA ILE A 582 37.39 -7.04 -5.23
C ILE A 582 38.07 -5.76 -4.75
N ALA A 583 38.78 -5.06 -5.66
CA ALA A 583 39.42 -3.80 -5.32
C ALA A 583 38.43 -2.73 -4.83
N ALA A 584 37.29 -2.62 -5.49
CA ALA A 584 36.23 -1.70 -5.11
C ALA A 584 35.64 -2.04 -3.74
N ALA A 585 35.35 -3.31 -3.48
CA ALA A 585 34.83 -3.78 -2.18
C ALA A 585 35.82 -3.49 -1.04
N GLN A 586 37.12 -3.74 -1.25
CA GLN A 586 38.15 -3.44 -0.26
C GLN A 586 38.25 -1.94 0.01
N ALA A 587 38.27 -1.14 -1.05
CA ALA A 587 38.31 0.34 -0.92
C ALA A 587 37.12 0.86 -0.13
N PHE A 588 35.94 0.37 -0.44
CA PHE A 588 34.71 0.79 0.24
C PHE A 588 34.74 0.47 1.74
N ARG A 589 35.16 -0.76 2.09
CA ARG A 589 35.25 -1.17 3.51
C ARG A 589 36.26 -0.33 4.29
N GLU A 590 37.44 -0.09 3.70
CA GLU A 590 38.44 0.77 4.34
C GLU A 590 37.96 2.22 4.47
N GLY A 591 37.27 2.72 3.46
CA GLY A 591 36.70 4.06 3.49
C GLY A 591 35.64 4.22 4.55
N MET A 592 34.77 3.24 4.72
CA MET A 592 33.77 3.24 5.78
C MET A 592 34.38 3.34 7.17
N LYS A 593 35.46 2.57 7.44
CA LYS A 593 36.15 2.61 8.72
C LYS A 593 36.67 4.01 9.06
N LYS A 594 37.06 4.78 8.06
CA LYS A 594 37.62 6.13 8.19
C LYS A 594 36.57 7.24 8.15
N ALA A 595 35.35 6.93 7.76
CA ALA A 595 34.29 7.90 7.49
C ALA A 595 33.31 8.08 8.67
N GLU A 596 33.67 7.74 9.87
CA GLU A 596 32.84 7.77 11.07
C GLU A 596 31.53 6.96 10.88
N PRO A 597 31.63 5.62 10.74
CA PRO A 597 30.45 4.80 10.56
C PRO A 597 29.58 4.80 11.81
N VAL A 598 28.25 4.86 11.61
CA VAL A 598 27.27 4.85 12.70
C VAL A 598 26.13 3.90 12.38
N LEU A 599 25.45 3.44 13.44
CA LEU A 599 24.23 2.63 13.32
C LEU A 599 23.00 3.51 13.15
N LEU A 600 22.08 3.04 12.33
CA LEU A 600 20.74 3.62 12.16
C LEU A 600 19.69 2.67 12.69
N GLU A 601 18.65 3.21 13.31
CA GLU A 601 17.49 2.46 13.78
C GLU A 601 16.20 2.98 13.18
N PRO A 602 15.19 2.11 12.95
CA PRO A 602 13.90 2.55 12.47
C PRO A 602 13.12 3.29 13.56
N ILE A 603 12.54 4.40 13.18
CA ILE A 603 11.70 5.24 14.03
C ILE A 603 10.26 5.10 13.58
N MET A 604 9.37 4.82 14.54
CA MET A 604 7.96 4.62 14.28
C MET A 604 7.17 5.87 14.61
N LYS A 605 6.21 6.17 13.76
CA LYS A 605 5.21 7.19 14.03
C LYS A 605 4.08 6.54 14.82
N VAL A 606 3.91 6.95 16.06
CA VAL A 606 2.96 6.37 17.01
C VAL A 606 1.89 7.38 17.36
N GLU A 607 0.64 6.92 17.35
CA GLU A 607 -0.49 7.71 17.84
C GLU A 607 -1.24 6.89 18.89
N VAL A 608 -1.38 7.45 20.09
CA VAL A 608 -2.06 6.81 21.20
C VAL A 608 -3.33 7.58 21.53
N VAL A 609 -4.46 6.87 21.63
CA VAL A 609 -5.76 7.43 22.00
C VAL A 609 -6.13 6.89 23.37
N VAL A 610 -6.25 7.76 24.36
CA VAL A 610 -6.52 7.40 25.76
C VAL A 610 -7.50 8.39 26.41
N PRO A 611 -8.27 7.96 27.43
CA PRO A 611 -8.99 8.90 28.27
C PRO A 611 -8.03 9.88 28.95
N GLU A 612 -8.47 11.10 29.18
CA GLU A 612 -7.65 12.18 29.75
C GLU A 612 -6.94 11.78 31.05
N GLU A 613 -7.59 11.00 31.89
CA GLU A 613 -7.05 10.55 33.20
C GLU A 613 -5.77 9.72 33.09
N TYR A 614 -5.53 9.06 31.93
CA TYR A 614 -4.34 8.25 31.70
C TYR A 614 -3.25 8.96 30.88
N MET A 615 -3.50 10.17 30.44
CA MET A 615 -2.59 10.91 29.55
C MET A 615 -1.19 11.07 30.15
N GLY A 616 -1.09 11.42 31.43
CA GLY A 616 0.18 11.59 32.12
C GLY A 616 1.03 10.31 32.15
N ASP A 617 0.39 9.18 32.46
CA ASP A 617 1.07 7.88 32.53
C ASP A 617 1.55 7.44 31.13
N VAL A 618 0.73 7.67 30.11
CA VAL A 618 1.08 7.33 28.73
C VAL A 618 2.23 8.20 28.22
N MET A 619 2.20 9.50 28.48
CA MET A 619 3.30 10.41 28.11
C MET A 619 4.60 10.04 28.80
N GLY A 620 4.54 9.72 30.09
CA GLY A 620 5.71 9.27 30.85
C GLY A 620 6.30 7.99 30.29
N ASP A 621 5.47 7.04 29.89
CA ASP A 621 5.92 5.80 29.27
C ASP A 621 6.55 6.02 27.90
N ILE A 622 5.97 6.86 27.06
CA ILE A 622 6.52 7.22 25.74
C ILE A 622 7.91 7.87 25.92
N ASN A 623 8.06 8.78 26.88
CA ASN A 623 9.34 9.40 27.17
C ASN A 623 10.37 8.36 27.66
N ALA A 624 9.96 7.41 28.51
CA ALA A 624 10.81 6.31 28.97
C ALA A 624 11.27 5.39 27.83
N ARG A 625 10.51 5.33 26.73
CA ARG A 625 10.84 4.56 25.53
C ARG A 625 11.63 5.37 24.50
N ARG A 626 12.32 6.40 24.91
CA ARG A 626 13.06 7.32 24.04
C ARG A 626 12.17 8.00 22.98
N GLY A 627 10.89 8.12 23.28
CA GLY A 627 9.93 8.76 22.40
C GLY A 627 10.04 10.27 22.42
N ARG A 628 9.72 10.89 21.30
CA ARG A 628 9.65 12.34 21.15
C ARG A 628 8.21 12.72 20.85
N ILE A 629 7.54 13.36 21.80
CA ILE A 629 6.14 13.77 21.65
C ILE A 629 6.06 14.99 20.73
N GLU A 630 5.31 14.86 19.63
CA GLU A 630 5.16 15.91 18.62
C GLU A 630 3.90 16.75 18.82
N GLY A 631 2.86 16.18 19.42
CA GLY A 631 1.62 16.91 19.62
C GLY A 631 0.59 16.13 20.42
N MET A 632 -0.42 16.87 20.86
CA MET A 632 -1.55 16.34 21.57
C MET A 632 -2.79 17.08 21.12
N GLU A 633 -3.92 16.40 21.03
CA GLU A 633 -5.20 17.01 20.71
C GLU A 633 -6.33 16.30 21.44
N LEU A 634 -7.42 17.02 21.64
CA LEU A 634 -8.64 16.47 22.19
C LEU A 634 -9.52 15.97 21.05
N ARG A 635 -9.92 14.71 21.10
CA ARG A 635 -10.84 14.11 20.13
C ARG A 635 -12.05 13.55 20.87
N GLY A 636 -13.15 14.34 20.93
CA GLY A 636 -14.28 14.00 21.78
C GLY A 636 -13.87 14.01 23.24
N ASN A 637 -14.05 12.89 23.94
CA ASN A 637 -13.65 12.72 25.34
C ASN A 637 -12.25 12.08 25.49
N ALA A 638 -11.57 11.82 24.40
CA ALA A 638 -10.27 11.16 24.41
C ALA A 638 -9.14 12.11 24.04
N GLN A 639 -7.96 11.88 24.63
CA GLN A 639 -6.74 12.57 24.24
C GLN A 639 -5.97 11.74 23.21
N VAL A 640 -5.46 12.41 22.21
CA VAL A 640 -4.64 11.81 21.17
C VAL A 640 -3.20 12.32 21.33
N ILE A 641 -2.27 11.40 21.53
CA ILE A 641 -0.84 11.69 21.71
C ILE A 641 -0.10 11.19 20.49
N ARG A 642 0.62 12.08 19.81
CA ARG A 642 1.46 11.74 18.64
C ARG A 642 2.92 11.83 19.03
N ALA A 643 3.67 10.78 18.65
CA ALA A 643 5.09 10.70 18.98
C ALA A 643 5.88 9.93 17.95
N TYR A 644 7.18 10.17 17.91
CA TYR A 644 8.14 9.32 17.21
C TYR A 644 8.89 8.49 18.26
N VAL A 645 8.86 7.17 18.10
CA VAL A 645 9.47 6.25 19.04
C VAL A 645 10.31 5.21 18.29
N PRO A 646 11.54 4.92 18.74
CA PRO A 646 12.33 3.85 18.13
C PRO A 646 11.61 2.50 18.21
N LEU A 647 11.61 1.75 17.12
CA LEU A 647 10.95 0.43 17.09
C LEU A 647 11.48 -0.50 18.18
N ALA A 648 12.79 -0.43 18.47
CA ALA A 648 13.41 -1.25 19.53
C ALA A 648 12.75 -1.07 20.90
N GLU A 649 12.13 0.07 21.15
CA GLU A 649 11.47 0.39 22.42
C GLU A 649 9.96 0.07 22.42
N MET A 650 9.42 -0.37 21.28
CA MET A 650 7.99 -0.59 21.13
C MET A 650 7.53 -2.04 21.32
N PHE A 651 8.45 -2.96 21.48
CA PHE A 651 8.09 -4.36 21.74
C PHE A 651 7.35 -4.48 23.07
N GLY A 652 6.21 -5.18 23.03
CA GLY A 652 5.35 -5.35 24.21
C GLY A 652 4.53 -4.12 24.60
N TYR A 653 4.53 -3.07 23.79
CA TYR A 653 3.80 -1.83 24.10
C TYR A 653 2.30 -2.04 24.24
N ALA A 654 1.69 -2.90 23.41
CA ALA A 654 0.26 -3.21 23.49
C ALA A 654 -0.16 -3.68 24.88
N THR A 655 0.62 -4.58 25.47
CA THR A 655 0.38 -5.10 26.82
C THR A 655 0.55 -4.02 27.88
N ASP A 656 1.62 -3.25 27.79
CA ASP A 656 1.90 -2.17 28.74
C ASP A 656 0.84 -1.06 28.68
N LEU A 657 0.38 -0.70 27.50
CA LEU A 657 -0.68 0.29 27.32
C LEU A 657 -2.00 -0.18 27.95
N ARG A 658 -2.38 -1.42 27.72
CA ARG A 658 -3.59 -2.01 28.34
C ARG A 658 -3.49 -2.00 29.86
N SER A 659 -2.36 -2.41 30.39
CA SER A 659 -2.11 -2.45 31.83
C SER A 659 -2.22 -1.06 32.45
N LYS A 660 -1.63 -0.05 31.84
CA LYS A 660 -1.62 1.33 32.36
C LYS A 660 -2.96 2.07 32.18
N THR A 661 -3.79 1.64 31.23
CA THR A 661 -5.05 2.31 30.90
C THR A 661 -6.28 1.47 31.21
N GLN A 662 -6.12 0.37 31.93
CA GLN A 662 -7.20 -0.57 32.26
C GLN A 662 -7.98 -1.03 31.02
N GLY A 663 -7.26 -1.27 29.93
CA GLY A 663 -7.82 -1.73 28.66
C GLY A 663 -8.48 -0.63 27.80
N ARG A 664 -8.43 0.63 28.23
CA ARG A 664 -9.12 1.74 27.57
C ARG A 664 -8.28 2.47 26.53
N GLY A 665 -6.97 2.29 26.54
CA GLY A 665 -6.07 2.90 25.56
C GLY A 665 -5.92 2.08 24.30
N THR A 666 -5.85 2.76 23.16
CA THR A 666 -5.55 2.16 21.86
C THR A 666 -4.41 2.92 21.21
N TYR A 667 -3.67 2.26 20.32
CA TYR A 667 -2.59 2.90 19.59
C TYR A 667 -2.49 2.38 18.17
N THR A 668 -1.89 3.20 17.31
CA THR A 668 -1.46 2.81 15.98
C THR A 668 0.01 3.15 15.82
N MET A 669 0.71 2.38 15.01
CA MET A 669 2.14 2.52 14.81
C MET A 669 2.47 2.18 13.36
N GLN A 670 3.29 3.02 12.73
CA GLN A 670 3.80 2.76 11.38
C GLN A 670 5.23 3.25 11.27
N PHE A 671 5.99 2.61 10.38
CA PHE A 671 7.35 3.03 10.07
C PHE A 671 7.35 4.44 9.46
N ASP A 672 8.25 5.29 9.92
CA ASP A 672 8.41 6.64 9.38
C ASP A 672 9.78 6.84 8.71
N HIS A 673 10.87 6.68 9.45
CA HIS A 673 12.22 6.92 8.94
C HIS A 673 13.28 6.22 9.80
N TYR A 674 14.53 6.26 9.34
CA TYR A 674 15.70 5.83 10.12
C TYR A 674 16.41 7.02 10.75
N GLU A 675 16.92 6.86 11.98
CA GLU A 675 17.74 7.85 12.65
C GLU A 675 18.98 7.20 13.26
N GLU A 676 20.03 8.00 13.51
CA GLU A 676 21.24 7.55 14.18
C GLU A 676 20.92 7.08 15.61
N VAL A 677 21.43 5.89 15.95
CA VAL A 677 21.31 5.32 17.30
C VAL A 677 22.20 6.12 18.25
N PRO A 678 21.69 6.55 19.44
CA PRO A 678 22.54 7.21 20.44
C PRO A 678 23.74 6.35 20.81
N LYS A 679 24.88 6.98 21.05
CA LYS A 679 26.19 6.31 21.27
C LYS A 679 26.14 5.23 22.34
N ASN A 680 25.54 5.51 23.49
CA ASN A 680 25.44 4.54 24.61
C ASN A 680 24.64 3.28 24.22
N ILE A 681 23.61 3.44 23.40
CA ILE A 681 22.77 2.33 22.92
C ILE A 681 23.48 1.59 21.79
N ALA A 682 24.16 2.32 20.90
CA ALA A 682 24.97 1.72 19.85
C ALA A 682 26.07 0.83 20.41
N ASP A 683 26.75 1.27 21.46
CA ASP A 683 27.79 0.49 22.15
C ASP A 683 27.24 -0.82 22.72
N LYS A 684 26.04 -0.81 23.31
CA LYS A 684 25.37 -2.03 23.77
C LYS A 684 25.03 -2.99 22.67
N ILE A 685 24.54 -2.49 21.54
CA ILE A 685 24.20 -3.30 20.37
C ILE A 685 25.46 -3.98 19.81
N LEU A 686 26.56 -3.24 19.73
CA LEU A 686 27.84 -3.75 19.23
C LEU A 686 28.44 -4.81 20.16
N GLU A 687 28.33 -4.62 21.48
CA GLU A 687 28.79 -5.63 22.49
C GLU A 687 27.99 -6.94 22.34
N MET A 688 26.67 -6.85 22.20
CA MET A 688 25.81 -8.03 22.05
C MET A 688 26.11 -8.79 20.77
N LYS A 689 26.49 -8.10 19.70
CA LYS A 689 26.79 -8.74 18.41
C LYS A 689 28.17 -9.43 18.41
N ASN A 690 29.09 -8.95 19.23
CA ASN A 690 30.44 -9.52 19.37
C ASN A 690 30.51 -10.71 20.32
N LYS A 691 29.46 -11.02 21.05
CA LYS A 691 29.29 -12.22 21.89
C LYS A 691 28.61 -13.34 21.11
#